data_00e91c612f09dff02dbdf2a3cf4d9fbd
#
_entry.id   00e91c612f09dff02dbdf2a3cf4d9fbd
#
_cell.length_a   1.000
_cell.length_b   1.000
_cell.length_c   1.000
_cell.angle_alpha   90.00
_cell.angle_beta   90.00
_cell.angle_gamma   90.00
#
_symmetry.space_group_name_H-M   'P 1'
#
loop_
_entity.id
_entity.type
_entity.pdbx_description
1 polymer ?
#
loop_
_entity_poly.entity_id
_entity_poly.type
_entity_poly.pdbx_seq_one_letter_code
_entity_poly.pdbx_strand_id
1 'polypeptide(L)'
;VKRSLPVVATLLAGSGFCALVYQTAWMRQFRLIFGASTFATAAVLAIFMGGLGLGSALLGRRADRHPNPLRFYGNLELLIALSAALSQPLLWLVGKVYIALGGSVTMGVFGATLVRLILATLVLAIPTILMGGTLPAAARAVTTSDDAGRRRLALLYGINTLGAVAGALASTFFMLETFGNRKTLIIAVLLNLLIAMIARAMTSGADVSSAPVEESSSALPARFVYASAAIAGFAFLLMELVWYRMLGPLLGGTTFTFGLILAMALLGIALGGTAYSLWSGGGGATVSGFALTCTLEAALLMLPYALGDRIAILANYLRVLGHSGFGGFLFGWTIITAIVVLPPAIIAGVQFPLLIALLGRGREEIGEHVGRAYAWNTLGAIAGSLAGGFGFLPLFSAPGCWLIAAMLLVALGLGAALYARNIPSIVIAACAVACAFALGPTALWRHSGIGAGRAETPQNPNEIRTWTNATRRMTVWDADGRESAVALADADDRSFIVNGKSDGAARGDAGTQVMGGLVGAMLHPNPRKALVIGLGTGSTAGWLGAVPSMERVNVVELEPVVLRVAQACTAVNHDVLHNPKVHISIGDAREVLLASRDRYDIVFSEPSNPYRAGIASLFTRDFYEAVRARLDRDGIFLQWVQAYGIDVETMRTIYATIGAVFPHVATWRTGEGDLLIVATREPVTYDLARLRQRAAAEPYRSALHATWRVESAEGFLAHFLAGDRLTRVVSHDALLNTDDQTPIEFGFARSLGDSSRFHMDQVIALAFGLGCAKPERMNGTIDWHAVLLQRAFEIDLTPVPSIAGADERVHHEFASLWDKSNFGGAMTVWTRNGRWMPVNSAEAAMVAESIVYSGAPDDPAPYLAMLRAWEPLEADVIEAAFRIRKGDRAAAIALLRRAFAGYRATAWPQPEIMGRGLALAKSVGAPAEMYAALEQPFAAAQLEELRLRTLYDLGRQIDHCGPRTLAALKRLEPWAPWQLELLQDRVNCYAQAGLHDLAAAAQNDLRDYQANMPEALAR
;
A
#
# COMPACT_ATOMS: atom_id res chain seq x y z
N VAL A 1 -12.88 16.63 -49.66
CA VAL A 1 -13.42 16.98 -48.36
C VAL A 1 -12.55 18.09 -47.81
N LYS A 2 -13.10 19.29 -47.51
CA LYS A 2 -12.36 20.41 -46.91
C LYS A 2 -11.66 19.91 -45.61
N ARG A 3 -10.39 20.26 -45.38
CA ARG A 3 -9.62 20.05 -44.15
C ARG A 3 -10.37 20.71 -43.00
N SER A 4 -11.32 20.02 -42.38
CA SER A 4 -12.08 20.60 -41.27
C SER A 4 -11.34 20.33 -39.95
N LEU A 5 -11.06 21.38 -39.19
CA LEU A 5 -10.45 21.29 -37.84
C LEU A 5 -11.11 20.20 -36.96
N PRO A 6 -12.46 20.05 -36.94
CA PRO A 6 -13.11 19.00 -36.15
C PRO A 6 -12.67 17.58 -36.51
N VAL A 7 -12.50 17.27 -37.78
CA VAL A 7 -12.12 15.91 -38.21
C VAL A 7 -10.69 15.58 -37.78
N VAL A 8 -9.74 16.50 -37.96
CA VAL A 8 -8.34 16.31 -37.51
C VAL A 8 -8.28 16.20 -35.99
N ALA A 9 -9.08 17.01 -35.29
CA ALA A 9 -9.19 16.94 -33.83
C ALA A 9 -9.73 15.59 -33.38
N THR A 10 -10.75 15.03 -34.04
CA THR A 10 -11.28 13.68 -33.71
C THR A 10 -10.25 12.58 -33.97
N LEU A 11 -9.53 12.63 -35.08
CA LEU A 11 -8.45 11.67 -35.37
C LEU A 11 -7.34 11.75 -34.34
N LEU A 12 -6.98 12.95 -33.90
CA LEU A 12 -5.96 13.16 -32.90
C LEU A 12 -6.42 12.72 -31.48
N ALA A 13 -7.71 12.90 -31.14
CA ALA A 13 -8.29 12.34 -29.93
C ALA A 13 -8.18 10.81 -29.90
N GLY A 14 -8.50 10.16 -31.05
CA GLY A 14 -8.32 8.71 -31.20
C GLY A 14 -6.84 8.28 -31.06
N SER A 15 -5.91 9.05 -31.61
CA SER A 15 -4.46 8.83 -31.46
C SER A 15 -4.03 8.92 -29.98
N GLY A 16 -4.46 9.96 -29.25
CA GLY A 16 -4.22 10.13 -27.83
C GLY A 16 -4.81 8.98 -26.99
N PHE A 17 -6.02 8.54 -27.33
CA PHE A 17 -6.63 7.34 -26.71
C PHE A 17 -5.73 6.11 -26.87
N CYS A 18 -5.32 5.79 -28.11
CA CYS A 18 -4.46 4.65 -28.39
C CYS A 18 -3.10 4.74 -27.65
N ALA A 19 -2.50 5.92 -27.61
CA ALA A 19 -1.20 6.14 -26.97
C ALA A 19 -1.24 5.77 -25.49
N LEU A 20 -2.28 6.16 -24.73
CA LEU A 20 -2.41 5.83 -23.31
C LEU A 20 -2.81 4.36 -23.09
N VAL A 21 -3.60 3.77 -23.95
CA VAL A 21 -3.87 2.32 -23.90
C VAL A 21 -2.58 1.53 -24.12
N TYR A 22 -1.76 1.91 -25.10
CA TYR A 22 -0.43 1.29 -25.30
C TYR A 22 0.48 1.46 -24.09
N GLN A 23 0.59 2.69 -23.57
CA GLN A 23 1.44 2.99 -22.42
C GLN A 23 1.06 2.09 -21.23
N THR A 24 -0.21 2.05 -20.88
CA THR A 24 -0.71 1.29 -19.73
C THR A 24 -0.45 -0.21 -19.90
N ALA A 25 -0.75 -0.76 -21.09
CA ALA A 25 -0.57 -2.19 -21.36
C ALA A 25 0.92 -2.59 -21.42
N TRP A 26 1.79 -1.78 -22.04
CA TRP A 26 3.23 -2.05 -22.10
C TRP A 26 3.89 -1.95 -20.71
N MET A 27 3.55 -0.92 -19.93
CA MET A 27 4.06 -0.79 -18.56
C MET A 27 3.73 -2.04 -17.73
N ARG A 28 2.52 -2.57 -17.86
CA ARG A 28 2.10 -3.78 -17.16
C ARG A 28 2.90 -5.01 -17.62
N GLN A 29 3.10 -5.18 -18.92
CA GLN A 29 3.88 -6.31 -19.48
C GLN A 29 5.36 -6.23 -19.11
N PHE A 30 5.96 -5.06 -19.11
CA PHE A 30 7.35 -4.91 -18.69
C PHE A 30 7.56 -5.19 -17.20
N ARG A 31 6.58 -4.85 -16.35
CA ARG A 31 6.62 -5.24 -14.93
C ARG A 31 6.65 -6.75 -14.73
N LEU A 32 5.95 -7.51 -15.57
CA LEU A 32 5.97 -8.98 -15.51
C LEU A 32 7.34 -9.58 -15.91
N ILE A 33 8.09 -8.89 -16.78
CA ILE A 33 9.39 -9.33 -17.29
C ILE A 33 10.54 -8.87 -16.41
N PHE A 34 10.54 -7.59 -16.04
CA PHE A 34 11.65 -6.92 -15.35
C PHE A 34 11.44 -6.80 -13.84
N GLY A 35 10.28 -7.21 -13.34
CA GLY A 35 9.83 -7.01 -11.97
C GLY A 35 9.07 -5.69 -11.79
N ALA A 36 8.33 -5.61 -10.68
CA ALA A 36 7.49 -4.47 -10.33
C ALA A 36 8.27 -3.30 -9.69
N SER A 37 9.60 -3.39 -9.64
CA SER A 37 10.44 -2.37 -9.00
C SER A 37 10.35 -1.01 -9.69
N THR A 38 10.50 0.06 -8.90
CA THR A 38 10.57 1.44 -9.40
C THR A 38 11.65 1.62 -10.46
N PHE A 39 12.80 0.92 -10.33
CA PHE A 39 13.84 0.94 -11.35
C PHE A 39 13.36 0.44 -12.71
N ALA A 40 12.64 -0.68 -12.74
CA ALA A 40 12.11 -1.25 -13.97
C ALA A 40 11.05 -0.33 -14.60
N THR A 41 10.14 0.18 -13.77
CA THR A 41 9.06 1.07 -14.20
C THR A 41 9.60 2.41 -14.74
N ALA A 42 10.54 3.03 -14.03
CA ALA A 42 11.16 4.29 -14.44
C ALA A 42 11.97 4.15 -15.73
N ALA A 43 12.68 3.03 -15.92
CA ALA A 43 13.40 2.75 -17.15
C ALA A 43 12.46 2.71 -18.38
N VAL A 44 11.34 1.99 -18.27
CA VAL A 44 10.34 1.89 -19.33
C VAL A 44 9.68 3.24 -19.62
N LEU A 45 9.32 3.99 -18.57
CA LEU A 45 8.72 5.32 -18.70
C LEU A 45 9.68 6.32 -19.35
N ALA A 46 10.96 6.30 -18.95
CA ALA A 46 11.99 7.16 -19.55
C ALA A 46 12.17 6.92 -21.04
N ILE A 47 12.12 5.66 -21.49
CA ILE A 47 12.19 5.32 -22.90
C ILE A 47 10.92 5.74 -23.65
N PHE A 48 9.75 5.49 -23.08
CA PHE A 48 8.48 5.89 -23.67
C PHE A 48 8.43 7.41 -23.87
N MET A 49 8.69 8.17 -22.80
CA MET A 49 8.73 9.63 -22.86
C MET A 49 9.86 10.14 -23.76
N GLY A 50 11.07 9.56 -23.64
CA GLY A 50 12.22 9.91 -24.46
C GLY A 50 11.97 9.72 -25.95
N GLY A 51 11.29 8.62 -26.32
CA GLY A 51 10.85 8.37 -27.68
C GLY A 51 9.88 9.45 -28.18
N LEU A 52 8.88 9.83 -27.37
CA LEU A 52 7.95 10.92 -27.71
C LEU A 52 8.69 12.25 -27.92
N GLY A 53 9.61 12.62 -27.02
CA GLY A 53 10.38 13.86 -27.13
C GLY A 53 11.29 13.86 -28.35
N LEU A 54 12.08 12.80 -28.56
CA LEU A 54 12.96 12.64 -29.71
C LEU A 54 12.19 12.62 -31.02
N GLY A 55 11.06 11.89 -31.06
CA GLY A 55 10.18 11.82 -32.21
C GLY A 55 9.59 13.18 -32.57
N SER A 56 9.15 13.94 -31.58
CA SER A 56 8.65 15.30 -31.80
C SER A 56 9.70 16.24 -32.38
N ALA A 57 10.93 16.21 -31.87
CA ALA A 57 12.04 17.00 -32.37
C ALA A 57 12.47 16.63 -33.81
N LEU A 58 12.58 15.33 -34.10
CA LEU A 58 13.04 14.86 -35.42
C LEU A 58 11.94 14.96 -36.50
N LEU A 59 10.72 14.61 -36.17
CA LEU A 59 9.61 14.56 -37.13
C LEU A 59 8.88 15.89 -37.27
N GLY A 60 9.04 16.82 -36.30
CA GLY A 60 8.50 18.18 -36.40
C GLY A 60 9.01 18.94 -37.61
N ARG A 61 10.34 18.96 -37.83
CA ARG A 61 10.95 19.55 -39.04
C ARG A 61 10.49 18.87 -40.33
N ARG A 62 10.31 17.52 -40.30
CA ARG A 62 9.84 16.78 -41.46
C ARG A 62 8.38 17.12 -41.77
N ALA A 63 7.54 17.31 -40.71
CA ALA A 63 6.15 17.74 -40.86
C ALA A 63 6.04 19.11 -41.54
N ASP A 64 6.91 20.08 -41.20
CA ASP A 64 6.94 21.42 -41.79
C ASP A 64 7.29 21.39 -43.31
N ARG A 65 8.17 20.49 -43.71
CA ARG A 65 8.66 20.35 -45.10
C ARG A 65 7.82 19.43 -45.98
N HIS A 66 6.91 18.64 -45.34
CA HIS A 66 6.12 17.66 -46.09
C HIS A 66 4.99 18.33 -46.86
N PRO A 67 4.81 18.05 -48.19
CA PRO A 67 3.83 18.70 -49.03
C PRO A 67 2.39 18.43 -48.57
N ASN A 68 2.14 17.31 -47.91
CA ASN A 68 0.86 16.96 -47.32
C ASN A 68 1.00 16.49 -45.86
N PRO A 69 0.93 17.41 -44.88
CA PRO A 69 1.09 17.09 -43.46
C PRO A 69 0.06 16.07 -42.92
N LEU A 70 -1.17 16.07 -43.43
CA LEU A 70 -2.20 15.12 -43.01
C LEU A 70 -1.91 13.69 -43.50
N ARG A 71 -1.38 13.57 -44.72
CA ARG A 71 -0.89 12.25 -45.20
C ARG A 71 0.31 11.77 -44.41
N PHE A 72 1.20 12.67 -44.06
CA PHE A 72 2.33 12.36 -43.18
C PHE A 72 1.85 11.85 -41.85
N TYR A 73 0.86 12.54 -41.22
CA TYR A 73 0.21 12.07 -39.98
C TYR A 73 -0.37 10.66 -40.17
N GLY A 74 -1.16 10.41 -41.22
CA GLY A 74 -1.73 9.09 -41.47
C GLY A 74 -0.70 7.98 -41.72
N ASN A 75 0.49 8.33 -42.27
CA ASN A 75 1.60 7.38 -42.41
C ASN A 75 2.26 7.07 -41.03
N LEU A 76 2.38 8.09 -40.16
CA LEU A 76 2.86 7.87 -38.81
C LEU A 76 1.94 6.92 -38.04
N GLU A 77 0.61 7.16 -38.09
CA GLU A 77 -0.38 6.30 -37.41
C GLU A 77 -0.36 4.86 -37.94
N LEU A 78 -0.15 4.65 -39.23
CA LEU A 78 0.00 3.32 -39.85
C LEU A 78 1.26 2.62 -39.30
N LEU A 79 2.39 3.33 -39.25
CA LEU A 79 3.65 2.76 -38.74
C LEU A 79 3.59 2.50 -37.23
N ILE A 80 2.87 3.34 -36.47
CA ILE A 80 2.60 3.11 -35.05
C ILE A 80 1.80 1.80 -34.87
N ALA A 81 0.70 1.64 -35.62
CA ALA A 81 -0.10 0.41 -35.55
C ALA A 81 0.73 -0.85 -35.86
N LEU A 82 1.56 -0.80 -36.90
CA LEU A 82 2.41 -1.93 -37.30
C LEU A 82 3.50 -2.23 -36.24
N SER A 83 4.19 -1.20 -35.72
CA SER A 83 5.22 -1.38 -34.71
C SER A 83 4.65 -1.81 -33.36
N ALA A 84 3.47 -1.32 -32.99
CA ALA A 84 2.74 -1.75 -31.79
C ALA A 84 2.26 -3.22 -31.91
N ALA A 85 1.82 -3.65 -33.09
CA ALA A 85 1.49 -5.06 -33.34
C ALA A 85 2.71 -5.98 -33.17
N LEU A 86 3.90 -5.53 -33.63
CA LEU A 86 5.16 -6.26 -33.47
C LEU A 86 5.69 -6.26 -32.02
N SER A 87 5.20 -5.38 -31.16
CA SER A 87 5.66 -5.32 -29.77
C SER A 87 5.38 -6.62 -29.00
N GLN A 88 4.31 -7.36 -29.30
CA GLN A 88 3.96 -8.61 -28.60
C GLN A 88 5.01 -9.71 -28.76
N PRO A 89 5.39 -10.12 -29.98
CA PRO A 89 6.45 -11.12 -30.15
C PRO A 89 7.82 -10.61 -29.65
N LEU A 90 8.09 -9.30 -29.74
CA LEU A 90 9.32 -8.71 -29.21
C LEU A 90 9.35 -8.77 -27.69
N LEU A 91 8.27 -8.48 -27.00
CA LEU A 91 8.19 -8.62 -25.53
C LEU A 91 8.42 -10.05 -25.07
N TRP A 92 7.84 -11.03 -25.77
CA TRP A 92 8.11 -12.45 -25.47
C TRP A 92 9.61 -12.79 -25.63
N LEU A 93 10.23 -12.33 -26.73
CA LEU A 93 11.65 -12.56 -26.99
C LEU A 93 12.54 -11.87 -25.91
N VAL A 94 12.23 -10.61 -25.60
CA VAL A 94 12.91 -9.81 -24.57
C VAL A 94 12.87 -10.51 -23.21
N GLY A 95 11.69 -11.05 -22.84
CA GLY A 95 11.54 -11.81 -21.60
C GLY A 95 12.45 -13.05 -21.55
N LYS A 96 12.50 -13.82 -22.67
CA LYS A 96 13.39 -14.98 -22.76
C LYS A 96 14.86 -14.61 -22.67
N VAL A 97 15.29 -13.54 -23.37
CA VAL A 97 16.67 -13.04 -23.34
C VAL A 97 17.05 -12.56 -21.95
N TYR A 98 16.17 -11.76 -21.29
CA TYR A 98 16.44 -11.23 -19.96
C TYR A 98 16.63 -12.34 -18.92
N ILE A 99 15.73 -13.34 -18.93
CA ILE A 99 15.83 -14.50 -18.04
C ILE A 99 17.07 -15.33 -18.34
N ALA A 100 17.41 -15.55 -19.62
CA ALA A 100 18.59 -16.30 -20.01
C ALA A 100 19.91 -15.64 -19.56
N LEU A 101 19.94 -14.30 -19.47
CA LEU A 101 21.05 -13.52 -18.92
C LEU A 101 21.13 -13.56 -17.39
N GLY A 102 20.15 -14.15 -16.71
CA GLY A 102 20.09 -14.34 -15.26
C GLY A 102 19.62 -13.12 -14.46
N GLY A 103 19.03 -12.11 -15.12
CA GLY A 103 18.42 -10.94 -14.47
C GLY A 103 19.32 -10.24 -13.47
N SER A 104 18.72 -9.64 -12.44
CA SER A 104 19.44 -8.95 -11.34
C SER A 104 20.26 -9.91 -10.46
N VAL A 105 19.88 -11.18 -10.42
CA VAL A 105 20.57 -12.22 -9.63
C VAL A 105 22.01 -12.42 -10.09
N THR A 106 22.24 -12.39 -11.40
CA THR A 106 23.58 -12.62 -11.99
C THR A 106 24.31 -11.32 -12.30
N MET A 107 23.60 -10.32 -12.82
CA MET A 107 24.21 -9.06 -13.29
C MET A 107 24.27 -7.97 -12.22
N GLY A 108 23.68 -8.18 -11.04
CA GLY A 108 23.46 -7.14 -10.05
C GLY A 108 22.47 -6.07 -10.52
N VAL A 109 22.09 -5.15 -9.63
CA VAL A 109 21.07 -4.12 -9.91
C VAL A 109 21.47 -3.20 -11.06
N PHE A 110 22.71 -2.75 -11.12
CA PHE A 110 23.19 -1.82 -12.16
C PHE A 110 23.23 -2.48 -13.53
N GLY A 111 23.84 -3.67 -13.66
CA GLY A 111 23.90 -4.41 -14.91
C GLY A 111 22.51 -4.78 -15.46
N ALA A 112 21.64 -5.26 -14.57
CA ALA A 112 20.24 -5.55 -14.91
C ALA A 112 19.49 -4.31 -15.42
N THR A 113 19.68 -3.15 -14.76
CA THR A 113 19.05 -1.89 -15.19
C THR A 113 19.50 -1.48 -16.58
N LEU A 114 20.78 -1.59 -16.89
CA LEU A 114 21.30 -1.29 -18.22
C LEU A 114 20.70 -2.22 -19.29
N VAL A 115 20.64 -3.52 -19.00
CA VAL A 115 20.02 -4.52 -19.90
C VAL A 115 18.52 -4.24 -20.07
N ARG A 116 17.80 -3.91 -19.01
CA ARG A 116 16.39 -3.49 -19.08
C ARG A 116 16.19 -2.29 -20.00
N LEU A 117 17.04 -1.26 -19.87
CA LEU A 117 17.00 -0.07 -20.74
C LEU A 117 17.20 -0.45 -22.22
N ILE A 118 18.20 -1.26 -22.53
CA ILE A 118 18.48 -1.70 -23.89
C ILE A 118 17.30 -2.50 -24.47
N LEU A 119 16.82 -3.50 -23.71
CA LEU A 119 15.75 -4.37 -24.16
C LEU A 119 14.40 -3.62 -24.30
N ALA A 120 14.09 -2.72 -23.38
CA ALA A 120 12.90 -1.87 -23.49
C ALA A 120 12.99 -0.92 -24.69
N THR A 121 14.19 -0.38 -24.97
CA THR A 121 14.43 0.46 -26.15
C THR A 121 14.15 -0.28 -27.46
N LEU A 122 14.56 -1.53 -27.58
CA LEU A 122 14.27 -2.35 -28.76
C LEU A 122 12.79 -2.51 -29.06
N VAL A 123 11.95 -2.55 -28.01
CA VAL A 123 10.49 -2.68 -28.17
C VAL A 123 9.81 -1.33 -28.39
N LEU A 124 10.17 -0.31 -27.58
CA LEU A 124 9.39 0.93 -27.47
C LEU A 124 9.89 2.07 -28.35
N ALA A 125 11.18 2.10 -28.74
CA ALA A 125 11.73 3.28 -29.42
C ALA A 125 11.00 3.61 -30.72
N ILE A 126 10.75 2.61 -31.58
CA ILE A 126 10.09 2.86 -32.87
C ILE A 126 8.67 3.42 -32.69
N PRO A 127 7.74 2.74 -31.98
CA PRO A 127 6.38 3.26 -31.84
C PRO A 127 6.35 4.61 -31.12
N THR A 128 7.16 4.82 -30.08
CA THR A 128 7.12 6.09 -29.33
C THR A 128 7.73 7.27 -30.08
N ILE A 129 8.80 7.06 -30.87
CA ILE A 129 9.34 8.09 -31.77
C ILE A 129 8.29 8.48 -32.82
N LEU A 130 7.58 7.53 -33.39
CA LEU A 130 6.52 7.81 -34.36
C LEU A 130 5.36 8.57 -33.75
N MET A 131 4.93 8.17 -32.52
CA MET A 131 3.91 8.88 -31.75
C MET A 131 4.29 10.34 -31.48
N GLY A 132 5.57 10.60 -31.17
CA GLY A 132 6.07 11.96 -30.95
C GLY A 132 5.88 12.91 -32.16
N GLY A 133 5.83 12.37 -33.36
CA GLY A 133 5.60 13.13 -34.60
C GLY A 133 4.13 13.47 -34.91
N THR A 134 3.16 12.87 -34.26
CA THR A 134 1.73 12.98 -34.58
C THR A 134 1.18 14.38 -34.32
N LEU A 135 1.44 14.96 -33.14
CA LEU A 135 1.00 16.32 -32.80
C LEU A 135 1.63 17.42 -33.71
N PRO A 136 2.95 17.44 -33.96
CA PRO A 136 3.53 18.36 -34.93
C PRO A 136 2.92 18.26 -36.34
N ALA A 137 2.68 17.05 -36.86
CA ALA A 137 2.08 16.83 -38.16
C ALA A 137 0.63 17.31 -38.22
N ALA A 138 -0.19 17.01 -37.19
CA ALA A 138 -1.56 17.49 -37.09
C ALA A 138 -1.63 19.01 -36.95
N ALA A 139 -0.76 19.61 -36.14
CA ALA A 139 -0.68 21.06 -35.98
C ALA A 139 -0.37 21.75 -37.30
N ARG A 140 0.62 21.24 -38.05
CA ARG A 140 0.98 21.77 -39.41
C ARG A 140 -0.17 21.66 -40.40
N ALA A 141 -1.01 20.63 -40.29
CA ALA A 141 -2.13 20.42 -41.22
C ALA A 141 -3.26 21.44 -41.06
N VAL A 142 -3.47 22.01 -39.86
CA VAL A 142 -4.64 22.85 -39.54
C VAL A 142 -4.34 24.30 -39.18
N THR A 143 -3.12 24.62 -38.74
CA THR A 143 -2.75 25.99 -38.34
C THR A 143 -2.65 26.90 -39.57
N THR A 144 -3.20 28.10 -39.45
CA THR A 144 -3.21 29.14 -40.51
C THR A 144 -2.26 30.28 -40.14
N SER A 145 -1.87 31.11 -41.14
CA SER A 145 -0.94 32.24 -40.94
C SER A 145 -1.51 33.35 -40.02
N ASP A 146 -2.83 33.47 -39.96
CA ASP A 146 -3.59 34.43 -39.15
C ASP A 146 -3.75 34.02 -37.69
N ASP A 147 -3.41 32.78 -37.32
CA ASP A 147 -3.48 32.29 -35.93
C ASP A 147 -2.26 32.74 -35.10
N ALA A 148 -2.18 34.04 -34.81
CA ALA A 148 -1.04 34.65 -34.12
C ALA A 148 -0.75 34.04 -32.72
N GLY A 149 -1.77 33.60 -32.00
CA GLY A 149 -1.67 32.97 -30.68
C GLY A 149 -1.58 31.46 -30.72
N ARG A 150 -1.49 30.82 -31.89
CA ARG A 150 -1.45 29.36 -32.06
C ARG A 150 -2.59 28.65 -31.36
N ARG A 151 -3.79 29.22 -31.34
CA ARG A 151 -5.00 28.70 -30.70
C ARG A 151 -5.42 27.33 -31.21
N ARG A 152 -5.30 27.09 -32.51
CA ARG A 152 -5.63 25.80 -33.12
C ARG A 152 -4.71 24.68 -32.63
N LEU A 153 -3.42 25.01 -32.41
CA LEU A 153 -2.50 24.10 -31.78
C LEU A 153 -2.92 23.78 -30.34
N ALA A 154 -3.27 24.77 -29.52
CA ALA A 154 -3.72 24.60 -28.17
C ALA A 154 -4.98 23.73 -28.08
N LEU A 155 -5.94 23.96 -28.99
CA LEU A 155 -7.15 23.14 -29.12
C LEU A 155 -6.82 21.67 -29.46
N LEU A 156 -5.94 21.46 -30.45
CA LEU A 156 -5.51 20.10 -30.82
C LEU A 156 -4.79 19.41 -29.66
N TYR A 157 -3.92 20.13 -28.94
CA TYR A 157 -3.25 19.61 -27.74
C TYR A 157 -4.26 19.20 -26.68
N GLY A 158 -5.24 20.07 -26.38
CA GLY A 158 -6.30 19.76 -25.41
C GLY A 158 -7.15 18.56 -25.83
N ILE A 159 -7.54 18.46 -27.06
CA ILE A 159 -8.37 17.35 -27.60
C ILE A 159 -7.57 16.03 -27.64
N ASN A 160 -6.30 16.07 -28.04
CA ASN A 160 -5.41 14.89 -27.96
C ASN A 160 -5.31 14.37 -26.54
N THR A 161 -5.13 15.27 -25.59
CA THR A 161 -5.05 14.92 -24.15
C THR A 161 -6.39 14.44 -23.61
N LEU A 162 -7.54 14.97 -24.07
CA LEU A 162 -8.87 14.38 -23.76
C LEU A 162 -9.00 12.95 -24.27
N GLY A 163 -8.48 12.67 -25.46
CA GLY A 163 -8.36 11.30 -25.98
C GLY A 163 -7.53 10.42 -25.04
N ALA A 164 -6.41 10.94 -24.57
CA ALA A 164 -5.54 10.28 -23.60
C ALA A 164 -6.25 9.99 -22.27
N VAL A 165 -7.05 10.95 -21.75
CA VAL A 165 -7.92 10.73 -20.57
C VAL A 165 -8.86 9.55 -20.79
N ALA A 166 -9.57 9.56 -21.92
CA ALA A 166 -10.49 8.47 -22.26
C ALA A 166 -9.76 7.13 -22.39
N GLY A 167 -8.54 7.11 -22.96
CA GLY A 167 -7.68 5.92 -23.05
C GLY A 167 -7.24 5.41 -21.67
N ALA A 168 -6.81 6.30 -20.78
CA ALA A 168 -6.41 5.96 -19.42
C ALA A 168 -7.57 5.38 -18.60
N LEU A 169 -8.73 6.01 -18.65
CA LEU A 169 -9.94 5.51 -17.97
C LEU A 169 -10.42 4.19 -18.57
N ALA A 170 -10.53 4.10 -19.92
CA ALA A 170 -10.99 2.88 -20.57
C ALA A 170 -10.05 1.70 -20.30
N SER A 171 -8.73 1.90 -20.38
CA SER A 171 -7.75 0.84 -20.09
C SER A 171 -7.82 0.38 -18.66
N THR A 172 -7.86 1.31 -17.68
CA THR A 172 -7.80 1.00 -16.26
C THR A 172 -9.10 0.40 -15.72
N PHE A 173 -10.26 0.95 -16.11
CA PHE A 173 -11.54 0.58 -15.48
C PHE A 173 -12.33 -0.46 -16.28
N PHE A 174 -11.92 -0.78 -17.51
CA PHE A 174 -12.70 -1.68 -18.35
C PHE A 174 -11.83 -2.64 -19.19
N MET A 175 -10.89 -2.13 -20.02
CA MET A 175 -10.28 -2.98 -21.07
C MET A 175 -9.34 -4.03 -20.49
N LEU A 176 -8.48 -3.66 -19.53
CA LEU A 176 -7.50 -4.58 -18.95
C LEU A 176 -8.16 -5.68 -18.13
N GLU A 177 -9.22 -5.37 -17.41
CA GLU A 177 -9.97 -6.34 -16.65
C GLU A 177 -10.73 -7.31 -17.54
N THR A 178 -11.47 -6.76 -18.54
CA THR A 178 -12.37 -7.55 -19.38
C THR A 178 -11.64 -8.33 -20.47
N PHE A 179 -10.67 -7.71 -21.11
CA PHE A 179 -10.00 -8.27 -22.30
C PHE A 179 -8.58 -8.78 -22.03
N GLY A 180 -7.98 -8.39 -20.90
CA GLY A 180 -6.56 -8.63 -20.62
C GLY A 180 -5.62 -7.75 -21.45
N ASN A 181 -4.31 -7.93 -21.29
CA ASN A 181 -3.30 -7.07 -21.92
C ASN A 181 -3.26 -7.25 -23.46
N ARG A 182 -3.29 -8.51 -23.95
CA ARG A 182 -3.09 -8.81 -25.38
C ARG A 182 -4.23 -8.30 -26.22
N LYS A 183 -5.48 -8.60 -25.85
CA LYS A 183 -6.66 -8.13 -26.60
C LYS A 183 -6.80 -6.61 -26.53
N THR A 184 -6.48 -5.99 -25.38
CA THR A 184 -6.46 -4.53 -25.23
C THR A 184 -5.49 -3.87 -26.22
N LEU A 185 -4.28 -4.41 -26.36
CA LEU A 185 -3.33 -3.93 -27.37
C LEU A 185 -3.82 -4.12 -28.80
N ILE A 186 -4.44 -5.25 -29.13
CA ILE A 186 -5.00 -5.52 -30.46
C ILE A 186 -6.10 -4.51 -30.78
N ILE A 187 -7.00 -4.21 -29.84
CA ILE A 187 -8.06 -3.21 -30.02
C ILE A 187 -7.45 -1.83 -30.32
N ALA A 188 -6.42 -1.42 -29.58
CA ALA A 188 -5.74 -0.15 -29.82
C ALA A 188 -5.04 -0.11 -31.18
N VAL A 189 -4.40 -1.22 -31.60
CA VAL A 189 -3.80 -1.35 -32.96
C VAL A 189 -4.82 -1.20 -34.04
N LEU A 190 -5.98 -1.86 -33.94
CA LEU A 190 -7.05 -1.78 -34.93
C LEU A 190 -7.65 -0.37 -35.03
N LEU A 191 -7.84 0.29 -33.89
CA LEU A 191 -8.31 1.68 -33.84
C LEU A 191 -7.28 2.62 -34.47
N ASN A 192 -6.00 2.45 -34.18
CA ASN A 192 -4.92 3.24 -34.78
C ASN A 192 -4.83 3.03 -36.30
N LEU A 193 -5.01 1.80 -36.78
CA LEU A 193 -5.08 1.50 -38.22
C LEU A 193 -6.26 2.19 -38.90
N LEU A 194 -7.43 2.20 -38.23
CA LEU A 194 -8.61 2.92 -38.72
C LEU A 194 -8.34 4.41 -38.85
N ILE A 195 -7.71 5.03 -37.81
CA ILE A 195 -7.29 6.44 -37.85
C ILE A 195 -6.35 6.69 -39.03
N ALA A 196 -5.36 5.83 -39.24
CA ALA A 196 -4.44 5.92 -40.36
C ALA A 196 -5.12 5.87 -41.72
N MET A 197 -6.06 4.95 -41.89
CA MET A 197 -6.82 4.82 -43.16
C MET A 197 -7.67 6.06 -43.43
N ILE A 198 -8.38 6.57 -42.43
CA ILE A 198 -9.21 7.78 -42.59
C ILE A 198 -8.33 8.98 -42.93
N ALA A 199 -7.22 9.21 -42.20
CA ALA A 199 -6.31 10.32 -42.40
C ALA A 199 -5.69 10.29 -43.82
N ARG A 200 -5.36 9.12 -44.34
CA ARG A 200 -4.83 8.92 -45.70
C ARG A 200 -5.87 9.10 -46.77
N ALA A 201 -7.12 8.67 -46.56
CA ALA A 201 -8.21 8.85 -47.52
C ALA A 201 -8.63 10.31 -47.69
N MET A 202 -8.38 11.17 -46.70
CA MET A 202 -8.75 12.59 -46.74
C MET A 202 -7.78 13.46 -47.58
N THR A 203 -6.77 12.90 -48.19
CA THR A 203 -5.74 13.62 -48.89
C THR A 203 -6.10 13.85 -50.34
N SER A 204 -6.80 14.94 -50.65
CA SER A 204 -7.01 15.41 -52.01
C SER A 204 -6.73 16.91 -52.13
N GLY A 205 -5.74 17.28 -52.93
CA GLY A 205 -5.43 18.64 -53.34
C GLY A 205 -4.42 19.39 -52.46
N ALA A 206 -3.26 19.64 -53.04
CA ALA A 206 -2.24 20.52 -52.49
C ALA A 206 -2.62 21.99 -52.75
N ASP A 207 -2.89 22.76 -51.72
CA ASP A 207 -2.74 24.21 -51.74
C ASP A 207 -1.53 24.58 -50.90
N VAL A 208 -0.36 24.62 -51.54
CA VAL A 208 0.85 25.22 -51.01
C VAL A 208 0.85 26.69 -51.44
N SER A 209 0.09 27.52 -50.73
CA SER A 209 0.29 28.96 -50.78
C SER A 209 1.37 29.34 -49.76
N SER A 210 2.58 29.50 -50.24
CA SER A 210 3.69 30.14 -49.56
C SER A 210 3.60 31.66 -49.77
N ALA A 211 2.81 32.32 -48.90
CA ALA A 211 2.94 33.77 -48.75
C ALA A 211 4.23 34.05 -47.93
N PRO A 212 5.02 35.06 -48.30
CA PRO A 212 6.17 35.50 -47.48
C PRO A 212 5.66 36.00 -46.14
N VAL A 213 6.18 35.43 -45.04
CA VAL A 213 5.90 35.88 -43.70
C VAL A 213 6.99 36.90 -43.34
N GLU A 214 6.58 38.08 -42.89
CA GLU A 214 7.50 39.04 -42.25
C GLU A 214 8.13 38.39 -41.01
N GLU A 215 9.44 38.38 -40.94
CA GLU A 215 10.19 37.89 -39.79
C GLU A 215 9.81 38.69 -38.54
N SER A 216 8.99 38.13 -37.69
CA SER A 216 8.66 38.67 -36.39
C SER A 216 9.71 38.20 -35.38
N SER A 217 10.64 39.08 -35.00
CA SER A 217 11.58 38.79 -33.93
C SER A 217 10.83 38.46 -32.63
N SER A 218 11.03 37.23 -32.10
CA SER A 218 10.54 36.86 -30.77
C SER A 218 11.24 37.75 -29.73
N ALA A 219 10.47 38.35 -28.81
CA ALA A 219 11.00 39.24 -27.76
C ALA A 219 11.88 38.54 -26.73
N LEU A 220 11.94 37.19 -26.73
CA LEU A 220 12.69 36.39 -25.76
C LEU A 220 13.68 35.43 -26.45
N PRO A 221 14.86 35.17 -25.82
CA PRO A 221 15.75 34.12 -26.30
C PRO A 221 15.05 32.75 -26.26
N ALA A 222 15.10 31.99 -27.36
CA ALA A 222 14.52 30.63 -27.42
C ALA A 222 15.07 29.71 -26.30
N ARG A 223 16.31 29.92 -25.85
CA ARG A 223 16.93 29.21 -24.71
C ARG A 223 16.13 29.35 -23.40
N PHE A 224 15.58 30.54 -23.15
CA PHE A 224 14.74 30.77 -21.97
C PHE A 224 13.46 29.93 -22.03
N VAL A 225 12.79 29.90 -23.18
CA VAL A 225 11.55 29.14 -23.37
C VAL A 225 11.79 27.64 -23.23
N TYR A 226 12.89 27.13 -23.80
CA TYR A 226 13.24 25.71 -23.69
C TYR A 226 13.64 25.31 -22.27
N ALA A 227 14.40 26.14 -21.55
CA ALA A 227 14.71 25.92 -20.14
C ALA A 227 13.46 25.94 -19.27
N SER A 228 12.56 26.89 -19.52
CA SER A 228 11.26 26.95 -18.84
C SER A 228 10.40 25.72 -19.09
N ALA A 229 10.35 25.23 -20.34
CA ALA A 229 9.66 23.99 -20.69
C ALA A 229 10.26 22.78 -19.94
N ALA A 230 11.59 22.69 -19.83
CA ALA A 230 12.24 21.63 -19.08
C ALA A 230 11.95 21.70 -17.57
N ILE A 231 12.01 22.89 -16.96
CA ILE A 231 11.70 23.06 -15.53
C ILE A 231 10.23 22.74 -15.24
N ALA A 232 9.30 23.20 -16.07
CA ALA A 232 7.88 22.88 -15.92
C ALA A 232 7.61 21.38 -16.06
N GLY A 233 8.24 20.72 -17.05
CA GLY A 233 8.16 19.27 -17.20
C GLY A 233 8.74 18.51 -16.01
N PHE A 234 9.88 18.96 -15.49
CA PHE A 234 10.48 18.39 -14.28
C PHE A 234 9.54 18.48 -13.07
N ALA A 235 9.01 19.68 -12.80
CA ALA A 235 8.12 19.91 -11.67
C ALA A 235 6.84 19.08 -11.77
N PHE A 236 6.24 19.00 -12.97
CA PHE A 236 5.00 18.26 -13.20
C PHE A 236 5.16 16.76 -12.97
N LEU A 237 6.20 16.12 -13.55
CA LEU A 237 6.42 14.69 -13.41
C LEU A 237 6.92 14.31 -12.00
N LEU A 238 7.65 15.18 -11.32
CA LEU A 238 7.97 15.01 -9.91
C LEU A 238 6.67 15.04 -9.08
N MET A 239 5.76 15.98 -9.35
CA MET A 239 4.47 16.07 -8.67
C MET A 239 3.55 14.87 -8.97
N GLU A 240 3.60 14.29 -10.16
CA GLU A 240 2.82 13.08 -10.47
C GLU A 240 3.20 11.91 -9.55
N LEU A 241 4.49 11.71 -9.29
CA LEU A 241 4.97 10.73 -8.33
C LEU A 241 4.56 11.07 -6.89
N VAL A 242 4.65 12.34 -6.53
CA VAL A 242 4.23 12.82 -5.20
C VAL A 242 2.73 12.63 -5.01
N TRP A 243 1.89 12.99 -5.99
CA TRP A 243 0.45 12.77 -5.90
C TRP A 243 0.11 11.29 -5.72
N TYR A 244 0.75 10.40 -6.46
CA TYR A 244 0.52 8.97 -6.26
C TYR A 244 0.92 8.52 -4.85
N ARG A 245 2.10 8.93 -4.36
CA ARG A 245 2.61 8.60 -3.03
C ARG A 245 1.73 9.17 -1.90
N MET A 246 1.20 10.38 -2.08
CA MET A 246 0.39 11.06 -1.07
C MET A 246 -1.09 10.67 -1.11
N LEU A 247 -1.66 10.47 -2.29
CA LEU A 247 -3.08 10.11 -2.41
C LEU A 247 -3.33 8.61 -2.24
N GLY A 248 -2.34 7.75 -2.52
CA GLY A 248 -2.45 6.30 -2.31
C GLY A 248 -2.98 5.93 -0.93
N PRO A 249 -2.44 6.44 0.18
CA PRO A 249 -2.93 6.20 1.53
C PRO A 249 -4.38 6.60 1.79
N LEU A 250 -4.90 7.59 1.08
CA LEU A 250 -6.28 8.07 1.20
C LEU A 250 -7.26 7.30 0.30
N LEU A 251 -6.79 6.81 -0.85
CA LEU A 251 -7.62 6.21 -1.90
C LEU A 251 -7.40 4.69 -2.03
N GLY A 252 -6.59 4.08 -1.17
CA GLY A 252 -6.33 2.64 -1.12
C GLY A 252 -5.16 2.13 -1.96
N GLY A 253 -4.52 2.96 -2.81
CA GLY A 253 -3.33 2.60 -3.59
C GLY A 253 -3.55 1.47 -4.60
N THR A 254 -4.77 1.33 -5.12
CA THR A 254 -5.16 0.31 -6.09
C THR A 254 -4.75 0.69 -7.51
N THR A 255 -4.87 -0.23 -8.45
CA THR A 255 -4.77 0.04 -9.88
C THR A 255 -5.76 1.14 -10.33
N PHE A 256 -6.97 1.16 -9.75
CA PHE A 256 -7.97 2.21 -10.02
C PHE A 256 -7.51 3.59 -9.52
N THR A 257 -6.86 3.65 -8.36
CA THR A 257 -6.30 4.89 -7.79
C THR A 257 -5.27 5.50 -8.73
N PHE A 258 -4.35 4.68 -9.25
CA PHE A 258 -3.33 5.14 -10.18
C PHE A 258 -3.95 5.71 -11.47
N GLY A 259 -4.88 4.95 -12.08
CA GLY A 259 -5.55 5.39 -13.30
C GLY A 259 -6.39 6.65 -13.11
N LEU A 260 -7.02 6.83 -11.95
CA LEU A 260 -7.80 8.02 -11.61
C LEU A 260 -6.93 9.27 -11.46
N ILE A 261 -5.79 9.17 -10.76
CA ILE A 261 -4.84 10.27 -10.57
C ILE A 261 -4.30 10.71 -11.95
N LEU A 262 -3.84 9.74 -12.75
CA LEU A 262 -3.35 10.00 -14.10
C LEU A 262 -4.43 10.65 -14.99
N ALA A 263 -5.65 10.10 -15.00
CA ALA A 263 -6.75 10.65 -15.77
C ALA A 263 -7.10 12.08 -15.34
N MET A 264 -7.05 12.37 -14.02
CA MET A 264 -7.35 13.70 -13.50
C MET A 264 -6.25 14.72 -13.83
N ALA A 265 -4.98 14.32 -13.79
CA ALA A 265 -3.85 15.16 -14.24
C ALA A 265 -3.96 15.48 -15.73
N LEU A 266 -4.19 14.46 -16.55
CA LEU A 266 -4.41 14.64 -18.00
C LEU A 266 -5.66 15.48 -18.32
N LEU A 267 -6.75 15.30 -17.57
CA LEU A 267 -7.97 16.10 -17.71
C LEU A 267 -7.67 17.59 -17.43
N GLY A 268 -6.91 17.87 -16.38
CA GLY A 268 -6.46 19.24 -16.09
C GLY A 268 -5.68 19.82 -17.24
N ILE A 269 -4.68 19.10 -17.77
CA ILE A 269 -3.89 19.52 -18.92
C ILE A 269 -4.78 19.76 -20.15
N ALA A 270 -5.75 18.89 -20.41
CA ALA A 270 -6.68 19.03 -21.54
C ALA A 270 -7.58 20.25 -21.41
N LEU A 271 -8.14 20.47 -20.23
CA LEU A 271 -8.96 21.65 -19.92
C LEU A 271 -8.16 22.95 -20.03
N GLY A 272 -6.92 22.96 -19.52
CA GLY A 272 -6.00 24.10 -19.61
C GLY A 272 -5.63 24.44 -21.05
N GLY A 273 -5.25 23.46 -21.86
CA GLY A 273 -4.98 23.64 -23.29
C GLY A 273 -6.19 24.17 -24.07
N THR A 274 -7.37 23.63 -23.78
CA THR A 274 -8.64 24.10 -24.38
C THR A 274 -8.99 25.51 -23.92
N ALA A 275 -8.85 25.82 -22.62
CA ALA A 275 -9.08 27.16 -22.05
C ALA A 275 -8.17 28.22 -22.71
N TYR A 276 -6.89 27.90 -22.91
CA TYR A 276 -5.97 28.79 -23.63
C TYR A 276 -6.49 29.07 -25.04
N SER A 277 -7.01 28.08 -25.75
CA SER A 277 -7.52 28.25 -27.10
C SER A 277 -8.73 29.18 -27.19
N LEU A 278 -9.55 29.20 -26.13
CA LEU A 278 -10.77 30.02 -26.07
C LEU A 278 -10.51 31.45 -25.57
N TRP A 279 -9.55 31.62 -24.63
CA TRP A 279 -9.34 32.90 -23.94
C TRP A 279 -8.24 33.78 -24.48
N SER A 280 -7.31 33.27 -25.28
CA SER A 280 -6.25 34.09 -25.85
C SER A 280 -6.86 35.11 -26.83
N GLY A 281 -7.34 36.25 -26.33
CA GLY A 281 -7.81 37.38 -27.10
C GLY A 281 -6.71 37.91 -28.06
N GLY A 282 -6.96 38.69 -29.04
CA GLY A 282 -6.05 39.12 -30.10
C GLY A 282 -4.66 39.67 -29.71
N GLY A 283 -4.28 39.65 -28.44
CA GLY A 283 -2.93 39.87 -27.89
C GLY A 283 -2.13 38.58 -27.86
N GLY A 284 -0.92 38.54 -28.43
CA GLY A 284 -0.02 37.38 -28.42
C GLY A 284 0.43 36.95 -27.02
N ALA A 285 1.09 35.78 -26.92
CA ALA A 285 1.64 35.25 -25.70
C ALA A 285 2.62 36.28 -25.06
N THR A 286 2.56 36.42 -23.74
CA THR A 286 3.40 37.37 -22.98
C THR A 286 4.16 36.70 -21.84
N VAL A 287 5.34 37.26 -21.49
CA VAL A 287 6.13 36.81 -20.33
C VAL A 287 5.34 36.98 -19.02
N SER A 288 4.54 38.05 -18.94
CA SER A 288 3.65 38.31 -17.81
C SER A 288 2.61 37.21 -17.61
N GLY A 289 2.03 36.72 -18.72
CA GLY A 289 1.11 35.57 -18.68
C GLY A 289 1.79 34.29 -18.24
N PHE A 290 3.02 34.05 -18.70
CA PHE A 290 3.81 32.91 -18.27
C PHE A 290 4.17 32.97 -16.78
N ALA A 291 4.61 34.14 -16.28
CA ALA A 291 4.86 34.37 -14.87
C ALA A 291 3.61 34.07 -14.00
N LEU A 292 2.45 34.55 -14.46
CA LEU A 292 1.18 34.32 -13.75
C LEU A 292 0.84 32.81 -13.67
N THR A 293 1.03 32.06 -14.77
CA THR A 293 0.73 30.62 -14.76
C THR A 293 1.66 29.87 -13.83
N CYS A 294 2.97 30.13 -13.81
CA CYS A 294 3.91 29.47 -12.90
C CYS A 294 3.60 29.74 -11.43
N THR A 295 3.33 31.02 -11.08
CA THR A 295 3.05 31.38 -9.68
C THR A 295 1.68 30.88 -9.21
N LEU A 296 0.69 30.88 -10.10
CA LEU A 296 -0.64 30.34 -9.79
C LEU A 296 -0.63 28.83 -9.65
N GLU A 297 0.10 28.11 -10.51
CA GLU A 297 0.29 26.65 -10.37
C GLU A 297 0.95 26.31 -9.03
N ALA A 298 2.02 27.04 -8.66
CA ALA A 298 2.68 26.86 -7.38
C ALA A 298 1.72 27.12 -6.20
N ALA A 299 0.91 28.17 -6.25
CA ALA A 299 -0.07 28.46 -5.21
C ALA A 299 -1.15 27.38 -5.10
N LEU A 300 -1.63 26.87 -6.23
CA LEU A 300 -2.63 25.80 -6.27
C LEU A 300 -2.06 24.45 -5.84
N LEU A 301 -0.75 24.20 -6.01
CA LEU A 301 -0.06 23.06 -5.41
C LEU A 301 0.05 23.24 -3.88
N MET A 302 0.38 24.44 -3.42
CA MET A 302 0.60 24.69 -2.00
C MET A 302 -0.67 24.76 -1.17
N LEU A 303 -1.83 25.02 -1.78
CA LEU A 303 -3.10 25.08 -1.06
C LEU A 303 -3.49 23.72 -0.42
N PRO A 304 -3.54 22.60 -1.13
CA PRO A 304 -3.77 21.27 -0.52
C PRO A 304 -2.68 20.90 0.49
N TYR A 305 -1.44 21.29 0.27
CA TYR A 305 -0.36 21.08 1.23
C TYR A 305 -0.66 21.83 2.54
N ALA A 306 -1.03 23.10 2.47
CA ALA A 306 -1.35 23.91 3.66
C ALA A 306 -2.64 23.45 4.38
N LEU A 307 -3.62 22.91 3.65
CA LEU A 307 -4.79 22.27 4.24
C LEU A 307 -4.43 20.99 5.00
N GLY A 308 -3.38 20.28 4.57
CA GLY A 308 -2.83 19.13 5.26
C GLY A 308 -3.87 18.08 5.63
N ASP A 309 -3.86 17.63 6.87
CA ASP A 309 -4.74 16.57 7.37
C ASP A 309 -6.24 16.83 7.22
N ARG A 310 -6.68 18.05 6.95
CA ARG A 310 -8.09 18.37 6.65
C ARG A 310 -8.57 17.65 5.38
N ILE A 311 -7.68 17.47 4.40
CA ILE A 311 -7.96 16.67 3.19
C ILE A 311 -8.15 15.19 3.55
N ALA A 312 -7.33 14.65 4.46
CA ALA A 312 -7.45 13.29 4.95
C ALA A 312 -8.77 13.06 5.71
N ILE A 313 -9.15 14.00 6.56
CA ILE A 313 -10.43 13.97 7.28
C ILE A 313 -11.59 13.98 6.27
N LEU A 314 -11.54 14.87 5.27
CA LEU A 314 -12.56 14.89 4.20
C LEU A 314 -12.61 13.56 3.44
N ALA A 315 -11.46 12.97 3.13
CA ALA A 315 -11.40 11.67 2.45
C ALA A 315 -12.07 10.57 3.29
N ASN A 316 -11.86 10.57 4.63
CA ASN A 316 -12.51 9.64 5.52
C ASN A 316 -14.04 9.81 5.55
N TYR A 317 -14.55 11.02 5.62
CA TYR A 317 -16.00 11.28 5.55
C TYR A 317 -16.62 10.84 4.21
N LEU A 318 -15.93 11.08 3.10
CA LEU A 318 -16.41 10.67 1.77
C LEU A 318 -16.46 9.14 1.58
N ARG A 319 -15.80 8.36 2.44
CA ARG A 319 -15.90 6.89 2.41
C ARG A 319 -17.32 6.38 2.66
N VAL A 320 -18.15 7.11 3.39
CA VAL A 320 -19.57 6.78 3.61
C VAL A 320 -20.31 6.57 2.28
N LEU A 321 -19.89 7.25 1.20
CA LEU A 321 -20.46 7.06 -0.13
C LEU A 321 -20.27 5.63 -0.66
N GLY A 322 -19.27 4.90 -0.16
CA GLY A 322 -19.00 3.51 -0.48
C GLY A 322 -20.11 2.54 -0.05
N HIS A 323 -20.99 2.92 0.88
CA HIS A 323 -22.17 2.13 1.22
C HIS A 323 -23.12 1.94 0.02
N SER A 324 -23.08 2.82 -0.98
CA SER A 324 -23.80 2.65 -2.24
C SER A 324 -23.03 1.79 -3.28
N GLY A 325 -21.96 1.12 -2.87
CA GLY A 325 -21.14 0.25 -3.69
C GLY A 325 -19.90 0.94 -4.27
N PHE A 326 -19.18 0.23 -5.15
CA PHE A 326 -17.91 0.69 -5.71
C PHE A 326 -18.00 2.05 -6.44
N GLY A 327 -19.15 2.34 -7.11
CA GLY A 327 -19.39 3.64 -7.74
C GLY A 327 -19.35 4.81 -6.75
N GLY A 328 -19.84 4.61 -5.53
CA GLY A 328 -19.78 5.61 -4.46
C GLY A 328 -18.35 5.84 -3.98
N PHE A 329 -17.54 4.79 -3.81
CA PHE A 329 -16.10 4.93 -3.53
C PHE A 329 -15.40 5.72 -4.62
N LEU A 330 -15.61 5.35 -5.87
CA LEU A 330 -15.00 6.02 -7.02
C LEU A 330 -15.38 7.51 -7.08
N PHE A 331 -16.62 7.85 -6.77
CA PHE A 331 -17.07 9.24 -6.71
C PHE A 331 -16.36 10.02 -5.61
N GLY A 332 -16.25 9.48 -4.40
CA GLY A 332 -15.49 10.08 -3.30
C GLY A 332 -14.01 10.27 -3.63
N TRP A 333 -13.37 9.27 -4.24
CA TRP A 333 -11.99 9.36 -4.70
C TRP A 333 -11.81 10.42 -5.78
N THR A 334 -12.78 10.55 -6.69
CA THR A 334 -12.77 11.57 -7.75
C THR A 334 -12.80 12.98 -7.15
N ILE A 335 -13.60 13.22 -6.11
CA ILE A 335 -13.65 14.52 -5.41
C ILE A 335 -12.30 14.86 -4.80
N ILE A 336 -11.68 13.95 -4.03
CA ILE A 336 -10.38 14.19 -3.40
C ILE A 336 -9.29 14.45 -4.46
N THR A 337 -9.27 13.62 -5.50
CA THR A 337 -8.27 13.76 -6.58
C THR A 337 -8.49 15.06 -7.35
N ALA A 338 -9.75 15.45 -7.60
CA ALA A 338 -10.07 16.72 -8.25
C ALA A 338 -9.62 17.94 -7.41
N ILE A 339 -9.79 17.91 -6.09
CA ILE A 339 -9.33 19.00 -5.20
C ILE A 339 -7.81 19.17 -5.26
N VAL A 340 -7.07 18.05 -5.24
CA VAL A 340 -5.61 18.07 -5.10
C VAL A 340 -4.89 18.21 -6.45
N VAL A 341 -5.37 17.55 -7.50
CA VAL A 341 -4.63 17.40 -8.77
C VAL A 341 -5.17 18.32 -9.87
N LEU A 342 -6.50 18.47 -9.99
CA LEU A 342 -7.08 19.13 -11.15
C LEU A 342 -6.72 20.62 -11.26
N PRO A 343 -6.76 21.47 -10.20
CA PRO A 343 -6.48 22.90 -10.33
C PRO A 343 -5.05 23.20 -10.82
N PRO A 344 -3.97 22.66 -10.21
CA PRO A 344 -2.61 22.92 -10.71
C PRO A 344 -2.41 22.33 -12.12
N ALA A 345 -2.99 21.17 -12.44
CA ALA A 345 -2.89 20.55 -13.75
C ALA A 345 -3.57 21.38 -14.85
N ILE A 346 -4.67 22.09 -14.58
CA ILE A 346 -5.29 23.04 -15.51
C ILE A 346 -4.30 24.16 -15.88
N ILE A 347 -3.61 24.72 -14.89
CA ILE A 347 -2.64 25.79 -15.13
C ILE A 347 -1.43 25.28 -15.91
N ALA A 348 -0.90 24.09 -15.55
CA ALA A 348 0.16 23.42 -16.32
C ALA A 348 -0.26 23.19 -17.79
N GLY A 349 -1.53 22.84 -18.03
CA GLY A 349 -2.09 22.68 -19.38
C GLY A 349 -2.13 23.99 -20.20
N VAL A 350 -2.26 25.14 -19.54
CA VAL A 350 -2.15 26.46 -20.20
C VAL A 350 -0.70 26.80 -20.56
N GLN A 351 0.27 26.39 -19.75
CA GLN A 351 1.68 26.79 -19.88
C GLN A 351 2.32 26.27 -21.16
N PHE A 352 2.07 25.02 -21.54
CA PHE A 352 2.74 24.42 -22.69
C PHE A 352 2.39 25.10 -24.03
N PRO A 353 1.09 25.32 -24.40
CA PRO A 353 0.74 26.13 -25.56
C PRO A 353 1.26 27.57 -25.49
N LEU A 354 1.25 28.19 -24.31
CA LEU A 354 1.77 29.52 -24.07
C LEU A 354 3.28 29.59 -24.39
N LEU A 355 4.08 28.63 -23.93
CA LEU A 355 5.52 28.56 -24.21
C LEU A 355 5.79 28.41 -25.71
N ILE A 356 5.00 27.58 -26.41
CA ILE A 356 5.14 27.43 -27.85
C ILE A 356 4.76 28.74 -28.57
N ALA A 357 3.74 29.46 -28.10
CA ALA A 357 3.33 30.73 -28.68
C ALA A 357 4.36 31.87 -28.44
N LEU A 358 5.20 31.76 -27.41
CA LEU A 358 6.35 32.67 -27.18
C LEU A 358 7.51 32.45 -28.17
N LEU A 359 7.60 31.30 -28.84
CA LEU A 359 8.65 30.98 -29.83
C LEU A 359 8.39 31.55 -31.21
N GLY A 360 7.13 31.87 -31.56
CA GLY A 360 6.78 32.35 -32.88
C GLY A 360 5.28 32.45 -33.10
N ARG A 361 4.85 32.97 -34.25
CA ARG A 361 3.44 33.24 -34.56
C ARG A 361 2.91 32.37 -35.71
N GLY A 362 1.60 32.14 -35.72
CA GLY A 362 0.91 31.49 -36.81
C GLY A 362 1.56 30.15 -37.25
N ARG A 363 1.72 30.00 -38.55
CA ARG A 363 2.23 28.77 -39.20
C ARG A 363 3.76 28.71 -39.32
N GLU A 364 4.49 29.72 -38.84
CA GLU A 364 5.96 29.80 -38.96
C GLU A 364 6.62 28.68 -38.17
N GLU A 365 7.36 27.81 -38.84
CA GLU A 365 8.10 26.67 -38.27
C GLU A 365 7.37 25.94 -37.11
N ILE A 366 6.04 25.88 -37.17
CA ILE A 366 5.21 25.39 -36.07
C ILE A 366 5.57 23.97 -35.68
N GLY A 367 5.89 23.09 -36.62
CA GLY A 367 6.29 21.72 -36.37
C GLY A 367 7.63 21.65 -35.63
N GLU A 368 8.59 22.54 -35.99
CA GLU A 368 9.89 22.60 -35.30
C GLU A 368 9.76 23.20 -33.89
N HIS A 369 9.01 24.29 -33.73
CA HIS A 369 8.78 24.93 -32.45
C HIS A 369 8.06 23.99 -31.47
N VAL A 370 7.01 23.30 -31.87
CA VAL A 370 6.32 22.28 -31.10
C VAL A 370 7.27 21.15 -30.78
N GLY A 371 8.01 20.65 -31.78
CA GLY A 371 8.94 19.53 -31.61
C GLY A 371 10.02 19.80 -30.59
N ARG A 372 10.67 20.97 -30.66
CA ARG A 372 11.74 21.34 -29.71
C ARG A 372 11.22 21.65 -28.33
N ALA A 373 10.14 22.41 -28.20
CA ALA A 373 9.54 22.71 -26.89
C ALA A 373 9.10 21.42 -26.19
N TYR A 374 8.46 20.49 -26.93
CA TYR A 374 8.05 19.19 -26.42
C TYR A 374 9.26 18.34 -26.00
N ALA A 375 10.33 18.32 -26.78
CA ALA A 375 11.56 17.58 -26.44
C ALA A 375 12.19 18.06 -25.14
N TRP A 376 12.31 19.38 -24.94
CA TRP A 376 12.86 19.96 -23.70
C TRP A 376 11.93 19.73 -22.51
N ASN A 377 10.63 19.87 -22.68
CA ASN A 377 9.65 19.55 -21.65
C ASN A 377 9.77 18.07 -21.24
N THR A 378 9.85 17.18 -22.22
CA THR A 378 10.01 15.74 -21.98
C THR A 378 11.35 15.39 -21.32
N LEU A 379 12.44 16.05 -21.68
CA LEU A 379 13.74 15.87 -21.02
C LEU A 379 13.65 16.24 -19.53
N GLY A 380 13.00 17.38 -19.24
CA GLY A 380 12.72 17.78 -17.86
C GLY A 380 11.84 16.78 -17.14
N ALA A 381 10.77 16.31 -17.78
CA ALA A 381 9.85 15.32 -17.25
C ALA A 381 10.56 14.00 -16.87
N ILE A 382 11.41 13.49 -17.76
CA ILE A 382 12.26 12.30 -17.48
C ILE A 382 13.17 12.55 -16.28
N ALA A 383 13.84 13.70 -16.26
CA ALA A 383 14.72 14.05 -15.14
C ALA A 383 13.95 14.14 -13.82
N GLY A 384 12.74 14.73 -13.80
CA GLY A 384 11.87 14.81 -12.62
C GLY A 384 11.39 13.44 -12.15
N SER A 385 10.96 12.59 -13.07
CA SER A 385 10.54 11.22 -12.76
C SER A 385 11.69 10.36 -12.21
N LEU A 386 12.86 10.42 -12.84
CA LEU A 386 14.04 9.69 -12.38
C LEU A 386 14.55 10.23 -11.02
N ALA A 387 14.66 11.55 -10.88
CA ALA A 387 15.08 12.17 -9.63
C ALA A 387 14.13 11.79 -8.48
N GLY A 388 12.83 11.88 -8.72
CA GLY A 388 11.79 11.50 -7.75
C GLY A 388 11.90 10.02 -7.35
N GLY A 389 11.87 9.13 -8.32
CA GLY A 389 11.86 7.68 -8.07
C GLY A 389 13.17 7.13 -7.47
N PHE A 390 14.33 7.66 -7.88
CA PHE A 390 15.62 7.10 -7.49
C PHE A 390 16.27 7.76 -6.27
N GLY A 391 15.94 9.00 -5.95
CA GLY A 391 16.66 9.72 -4.91
C GLY A 391 15.82 10.69 -4.08
N PHE A 392 15.00 11.53 -4.70
CA PHE A 392 14.34 12.62 -4.00
C PHE A 392 13.31 12.13 -2.98
N LEU A 393 12.49 11.14 -3.30
CA LEU A 393 11.54 10.57 -2.34
C LEU A 393 12.24 9.99 -1.10
N PRO A 394 13.28 9.14 -1.22
CA PRO A 394 14.00 8.66 -0.05
C PRO A 394 14.78 9.74 0.72
N LEU A 395 15.24 10.80 0.05
CA LEU A 395 16.06 11.85 0.67
C LEU A 395 15.23 12.96 1.33
N PHE A 396 14.15 13.40 0.67
CA PHE A 396 13.38 14.57 1.07
C PHE A 396 11.97 14.23 1.52
N SER A 397 11.56 12.98 1.44
CA SER A 397 10.18 12.50 1.60
C SER A 397 9.21 13.04 0.53
N ALA A 398 8.00 12.48 0.45
CA ALA A 398 6.99 12.95 -0.50
C ALA A 398 6.52 14.40 -0.19
N PRO A 399 6.28 14.79 1.08
CA PRO A 399 6.03 16.20 1.41
C PRO A 399 7.17 17.16 1.03
N GLY A 400 8.43 16.73 1.23
CA GLY A 400 9.60 17.55 0.83
C GLY A 400 9.72 17.68 -0.69
N CYS A 401 9.48 16.61 -1.45
CA CYS A 401 9.41 16.66 -2.92
C CYS A 401 8.29 17.57 -3.43
N TRP A 402 7.15 17.60 -2.73
CA TRP A 402 6.04 18.53 -3.00
C TRP A 402 6.50 19.97 -2.89
N LEU A 403 7.18 20.30 -1.77
CA LEU A 403 7.77 21.64 -1.58
C LEU A 403 8.79 21.99 -2.66
N ILE A 404 9.69 21.06 -3.02
CA ILE A 404 10.71 21.27 -4.07
C ILE A 404 10.05 21.62 -5.40
N ALA A 405 9.05 20.85 -5.85
CA ALA A 405 8.35 21.11 -7.11
C ALA A 405 7.65 22.48 -7.10
N ALA A 406 6.93 22.81 -6.02
CA ALA A 406 6.26 24.09 -5.89
C ALA A 406 7.25 25.26 -5.86
N MET A 407 8.36 25.14 -5.12
CA MET A 407 9.37 26.20 -5.02
C MET A 407 10.15 26.39 -6.34
N LEU A 408 10.35 25.36 -7.15
CA LEU A 408 10.89 25.49 -8.50
C LEU A 408 9.97 26.33 -9.40
N LEU A 409 8.65 26.12 -9.31
CA LEU A 409 7.67 26.93 -10.04
C LEU A 409 7.60 28.37 -9.52
N VAL A 410 7.70 28.56 -8.19
CA VAL A 410 7.81 29.91 -7.59
C VAL A 410 9.05 30.61 -8.15
N ALA A 411 10.21 29.96 -8.15
CA ALA A 411 11.45 30.57 -8.62
C ALA A 411 11.38 30.95 -10.12
N LEU A 412 10.83 30.04 -10.94
CA LEU A 412 10.64 30.28 -12.36
C LEU A 412 9.64 31.43 -12.62
N GLY A 413 8.50 31.39 -11.93
CA GLY A 413 7.46 32.41 -12.05
C GLY A 413 7.90 33.78 -11.52
N LEU A 414 8.63 33.82 -10.38
CA LEU A 414 9.16 35.04 -9.80
C LEU A 414 10.22 35.67 -10.74
N GLY A 415 11.14 34.85 -11.29
CA GLY A 415 12.12 35.33 -12.27
C GLY A 415 11.44 35.99 -13.49
N ALA A 416 10.42 35.35 -14.05
CA ALA A 416 9.64 35.91 -15.15
C ALA A 416 8.82 37.15 -14.76
N ALA A 417 8.25 37.17 -13.52
CA ALA A 417 7.49 38.31 -12.98
C ALA A 417 8.35 39.55 -12.76
N LEU A 418 9.56 39.39 -12.21
CA LEU A 418 10.51 40.48 -12.02
C LEU A 418 10.95 41.08 -13.36
N TYR A 419 11.23 40.20 -14.34
CA TYR A 419 11.57 40.65 -15.72
C TYR A 419 10.42 41.46 -16.35
N ALA A 420 9.18 40.95 -16.24
CA ALA A 420 7.99 41.56 -16.81
C ALA A 420 7.37 42.67 -15.93
N ARG A 421 7.90 42.92 -14.72
CA ARG A 421 7.35 43.82 -13.70
C ARG A 421 5.90 43.54 -13.34
N ASN A 422 5.56 42.24 -13.20
CA ASN A 422 4.20 41.75 -12.94
C ASN A 422 3.97 41.62 -11.43
N ILE A 423 3.43 42.65 -10.78
CA ILE A 423 3.15 42.67 -9.34
C ILE A 423 2.17 41.56 -8.90
N PRO A 424 1.04 41.30 -9.57
CA PRO A 424 0.15 40.22 -9.19
C PRO A 424 0.86 38.86 -9.05
N SER A 425 1.74 38.51 -9.99
CA SER A 425 2.51 37.23 -9.90
C SER A 425 3.45 37.21 -8.72
N ILE A 426 4.04 38.35 -8.33
CA ILE A 426 4.91 38.47 -7.12
C ILE A 426 4.10 38.20 -5.86
N VAL A 427 2.89 38.76 -5.77
CA VAL A 427 1.99 38.56 -4.62
C VAL A 427 1.56 37.08 -4.52
N ILE A 428 1.17 36.47 -5.64
CA ILE A 428 0.78 35.06 -5.65
C ILE A 428 1.96 34.15 -5.24
N ALA A 429 3.18 34.45 -5.72
CA ALA A 429 4.38 33.73 -5.31
C ALA A 429 4.63 33.85 -3.79
N ALA A 430 4.44 35.06 -3.22
CA ALA A 430 4.56 35.25 -1.77
C ALA A 430 3.51 34.45 -0.99
N CYS A 431 2.26 34.39 -1.46
CA CYS A 431 1.23 33.51 -0.87
C CYS A 431 1.60 32.02 -0.94
N ALA A 432 2.13 31.56 -2.06
CA ALA A 432 2.60 30.17 -2.19
C ALA A 432 3.73 29.85 -1.20
N VAL A 433 4.69 30.78 -1.03
CA VAL A 433 5.77 30.66 -0.03
C VAL A 433 5.20 30.68 1.40
N ALA A 434 4.22 31.52 1.68
CA ALA A 434 3.59 31.54 3.01
C ALA A 434 2.91 30.22 3.36
N CYS A 435 2.27 29.55 2.40
CA CYS A 435 1.68 28.23 2.58
C CYS A 435 2.72 27.14 2.93
N ALA A 436 4.00 27.33 2.56
CA ALA A 436 5.07 26.38 2.88
C ALA A 436 5.41 26.32 4.38
N PHE A 437 5.02 27.32 5.16
CA PHE A 437 5.17 27.34 6.63
C PHE A 437 4.02 26.63 7.36
N ALA A 438 3.01 26.13 6.65
CA ALA A 438 1.97 25.31 7.26
C ALA A 438 2.55 23.96 7.70
N LEU A 439 1.90 23.31 8.68
CA LEU A 439 2.31 21.98 9.18
C LEU A 439 2.34 20.92 8.06
N GLY A 440 1.50 21.09 7.05
CA GLY A 440 1.39 20.16 5.94
C GLY A 440 0.72 18.82 6.32
N PRO A 441 0.79 17.84 5.41
CA PRO A 441 0.32 16.48 5.67
C PRO A 441 1.15 15.78 6.75
N THR A 442 0.50 15.19 7.76
CA THR A 442 1.17 14.48 8.85
C THR A 442 0.92 12.95 8.77
N ALA A 443 1.24 12.23 9.86
CA ALA A 443 0.95 10.81 10.00
C ALA A 443 -0.53 10.49 9.77
N LEU A 444 -1.46 11.39 10.11
CA LEU A 444 -2.89 11.18 9.87
C LEU A 444 -3.19 11.00 8.38
N TRP A 445 -2.63 11.85 7.52
CA TRP A 445 -2.77 11.70 6.08
C TRP A 445 -2.13 10.41 5.57
N ARG A 446 -0.94 10.10 6.08
CA ARG A 446 -0.05 9.10 5.49
C ARG A 446 -0.26 7.69 6.03
N HIS A 447 -0.69 7.54 7.31
CA HIS A 447 -0.60 6.28 8.04
C HIS A 447 -1.86 5.88 8.80
N SER A 448 -2.98 6.61 8.64
CA SER A 448 -4.20 6.37 9.43
C SER A 448 -5.12 5.25 8.92
N GLY A 449 -4.80 4.58 7.82
CA GLY A 449 -5.62 3.48 7.29
C GLY A 449 -6.90 3.91 6.55
N ILE A 450 -7.08 5.19 6.22
CA ILE A 450 -8.29 5.70 5.54
C ILE A 450 -8.57 4.93 4.25
N GLY A 451 -7.59 4.90 3.34
CA GLY A 451 -7.77 4.25 2.03
C GLY A 451 -8.04 2.74 2.13
N ALA A 452 -7.53 2.09 3.18
CA ALA A 452 -7.73 0.67 3.43
C ALA A 452 -9.04 0.34 4.16
N GLY A 453 -9.84 1.34 4.57
CA GLY A 453 -11.08 1.11 5.29
C GLY A 453 -10.90 0.75 6.77
N ARG A 454 -9.78 1.11 7.36
CA ARG A 454 -9.45 0.80 8.76
C ARG A 454 -9.67 1.97 9.71
N ALA A 455 -9.90 3.18 9.19
CA ALA A 455 -10.18 4.36 9.99
C ALA A 455 -11.68 4.45 10.30
N GLU A 456 -12.01 4.63 11.57
CA GLU A 456 -13.36 4.96 12.00
C GLU A 456 -13.71 6.40 11.58
N THR A 457 -15.00 6.66 11.37
CA THR A 457 -15.47 8.00 11.02
C THR A 457 -15.84 8.77 12.29
N PRO A 458 -15.03 9.78 12.68
CA PRO A 458 -15.31 10.55 13.89
C PRO A 458 -16.62 11.35 13.73
N GLN A 459 -17.37 11.45 14.81
CA GLN A 459 -18.72 12.09 14.82
C GLN A 459 -18.68 13.56 15.24
N ASN A 460 -17.62 13.97 15.91
CA ASN A 460 -17.48 15.32 16.44
C ASN A 460 -16.02 15.82 16.44
N PRO A 461 -15.76 17.12 16.63
CA PRO A 461 -14.41 17.65 16.59
C PRO A 461 -13.46 17.07 17.65
N ASN A 462 -13.94 16.69 18.83
CA ASN A 462 -13.11 16.08 19.87
C ASN A 462 -12.67 14.65 19.45
N GLU A 463 -13.53 13.87 18.80
CA GLU A 463 -13.15 12.57 18.23
C GLU A 463 -12.12 12.74 17.10
N ILE A 464 -12.29 13.74 16.23
CA ILE A 464 -11.28 14.09 15.20
C ILE A 464 -9.93 14.34 15.87
N ARG A 465 -9.91 15.11 16.95
CA ARG A 465 -8.67 15.46 17.65
C ARG A 465 -8.08 14.24 18.36
N THR A 466 -8.91 13.42 18.99
CA THR A 466 -8.51 12.12 19.59
C THR A 466 -7.80 11.26 18.56
N TRP A 467 -8.44 11.02 17.42
CA TRP A 467 -7.90 10.22 16.32
C TRP A 467 -6.58 10.80 15.76
N THR A 468 -6.58 12.12 15.53
CA THR A 468 -5.39 12.81 15.02
C THR A 468 -4.20 12.68 15.97
N ASN A 469 -4.40 12.95 17.26
CA ASN A 469 -3.34 12.88 18.26
C ASN A 469 -2.88 11.42 18.46
N ALA A 470 -3.79 10.46 18.50
CA ALA A 470 -3.44 9.05 18.61
C ALA A 470 -2.59 8.58 17.43
N THR A 471 -3.01 8.86 16.19
CA THR A 471 -2.26 8.48 14.98
C THR A 471 -0.85 9.09 14.96
N ARG A 472 -0.72 10.35 15.35
CA ARG A 472 0.58 11.03 15.39
C ARG A 472 1.47 10.49 16.51
N ARG A 473 0.91 10.19 17.69
CA ARG A 473 1.66 9.67 18.85
C ARG A 473 2.15 8.27 18.62
N MET A 474 1.31 7.37 18.05
CA MET A 474 1.70 5.99 17.80
C MET A 474 2.75 5.85 16.70
N THR A 475 2.86 6.80 15.77
CA THR A 475 3.85 6.74 14.70
C THR A 475 5.25 7.08 15.24
N VAL A 476 6.07 6.05 15.44
CA VAL A 476 7.44 6.15 16.01
C VAL A 476 8.40 6.79 15.01
N TRP A 477 8.35 6.34 13.77
CA TRP A 477 9.07 6.91 12.64
C TRP A 477 8.34 6.59 11.33
N ASP A 478 8.57 7.40 10.32
CA ASP A 478 8.17 7.14 8.95
C ASP A 478 9.30 7.48 7.97
N ALA A 479 9.26 6.86 6.81
CA ALA A 479 10.20 7.09 5.73
C ALA A 479 9.54 6.80 4.37
N ASP A 480 9.85 7.62 3.39
CA ASP A 480 9.57 7.29 2.01
C ASP A 480 10.71 6.45 1.45
N GLY A 481 10.44 5.19 1.18
CA GLY A 481 11.35 4.32 0.48
C GLY A 481 11.25 4.49 -1.04
N ARG A 482 11.97 3.62 -1.75
CA ARG A 482 11.95 3.62 -3.22
C ARG A 482 10.59 3.18 -3.75
N GLU A 483 10.05 2.11 -3.17
CA GLU A 483 8.81 1.47 -3.65
C GLU A 483 7.58 1.96 -2.88
N SER A 484 7.72 2.25 -1.59
CA SER A 484 6.58 2.59 -0.72
C SER A 484 6.95 3.57 0.39
N ALA A 485 5.92 4.22 0.96
CA ALA A 485 6.02 4.90 2.25
C ALA A 485 5.86 3.86 3.36
N VAL A 486 6.79 3.82 4.31
CA VAL A 486 6.80 2.88 5.43
C VAL A 486 6.82 3.64 6.74
N ALA A 487 6.00 3.23 7.70
CA ALA A 487 6.06 3.73 9.07
C ALA A 487 6.10 2.57 10.07
N LEU A 488 6.69 2.81 11.22
CA LEU A 488 6.60 1.96 12.40
C LEU A 488 5.66 2.62 13.39
N ALA A 489 4.71 1.86 13.90
CA ALA A 489 3.75 2.31 14.88
C ALA A 489 3.79 1.43 16.14
N ASP A 490 3.76 2.09 17.31
CA ASP A 490 3.67 1.46 18.62
C ASP A 490 2.37 1.94 19.30
N ALA A 491 1.34 1.09 19.24
CA ALA A 491 0.08 1.31 19.93
C ALA A 491 -0.10 0.21 21.00
N ASP A 492 -1.01 -0.73 20.78
CA ASP A 492 -1.16 -1.94 21.59
C ASP A 492 -0.13 -3.00 21.24
N ASP A 493 0.30 -3.01 19.97
CA ASP A 493 1.37 -3.84 19.44
C ASP A 493 2.23 -3.03 18.46
N ARG A 494 3.49 -3.46 18.28
CA ARG A 494 4.37 -2.89 17.26
C ARG A 494 3.96 -3.37 15.89
N SER A 495 3.61 -2.44 15.02
CA SER A 495 3.17 -2.73 13.66
C SER A 495 3.91 -1.89 12.64
N PHE A 496 3.95 -2.34 11.39
CA PHE A 496 4.45 -1.54 10.29
C PHE A 496 3.36 -1.23 9.28
N ILE A 497 3.40 0.00 8.79
CA ILE A 497 2.39 0.56 7.90
C ILE A 497 3.06 0.80 6.56
N VAL A 498 2.48 0.28 5.48
CA VAL A 498 2.95 0.48 4.11
C VAL A 498 1.87 1.19 3.31
N ASN A 499 2.22 2.35 2.74
CA ASN A 499 1.29 3.17 1.94
C ASN A 499 -0.08 3.38 2.63
N GLY A 500 -0.06 3.66 3.94
CA GLY A 500 -1.24 4.00 4.72
C GLY A 500 -2.03 2.83 5.31
N LYS A 501 -1.61 1.57 5.12
CA LYS A 501 -2.24 0.39 5.73
C LYS A 501 -1.23 -0.40 6.55
N SER A 502 -1.62 -0.87 7.74
CA SER A 502 -0.85 -1.87 8.48
C SER A 502 -0.72 -3.15 7.66
N ASP A 503 0.51 -3.55 7.35
CA ASP A 503 0.82 -4.76 6.58
C ASP A 503 1.31 -5.91 7.48
N GLY A 504 1.49 -5.65 8.78
CA GLY A 504 1.78 -6.66 9.77
C GLY A 504 2.16 -6.08 11.12
N ALA A 505 1.83 -6.82 12.17
CA ALA A 505 2.17 -6.53 13.54
C ALA A 505 3.16 -7.58 14.09
N ALA A 506 3.97 -7.18 15.06
CA ALA A 506 5.02 -8.04 15.63
C ALA A 506 4.44 -9.31 16.26
N ARG A 507 3.26 -9.21 16.88
CA ARG A 507 2.60 -10.31 17.58
C ARG A 507 1.18 -10.55 17.11
N GLY A 508 0.39 -9.52 16.83
CA GLY A 508 -0.98 -9.66 16.34
C GLY A 508 -1.08 -10.52 15.08
N ASP A 509 -0.09 -10.41 14.18
CA ASP A 509 -0.01 -11.21 12.96
C ASP A 509 1.00 -12.39 13.06
N ALA A 510 1.52 -12.68 14.26
CA ALA A 510 2.51 -13.73 14.43
C ALA A 510 1.98 -15.14 14.09
N GLY A 511 0.69 -15.38 14.30
CA GLY A 511 0.03 -16.62 13.88
C GLY A 511 0.22 -16.91 12.39
N THR A 512 0.19 -15.87 11.57
CA THR A 512 0.44 -15.96 10.12
C THR A 512 1.93 -15.90 9.80
N GLN A 513 2.65 -14.92 10.31
CA GLN A 513 4.05 -14.69 9.95
C GLN A 513 4.98 -15.82 10.45
N VAL A 514 4.84 -16.26 11.69
CA VAL A 514 5.68 -17.34 12.25
C VAL A 514 5.25 -18.69 11.70
N MET A 515 3.96 -19.01 11.82
CA MET A 515 3.47 -20.33 11.42
C MET A 515 3.34 -20.48 9.92
N GLY A 516 3.18 -19.39 9.14
CA GLY A 516 3.20 -19.42 7.68
C GLY A 516 4.41 -20.18 7.12
N GLY A 517 5.61 -19.86 7.60
CA GLY A 517 6.82 -20.61 7.25
C GLY A 517 6.91 -21.97 7.96
N LEU A 518 6.60 -22.02 9.25
CA LEU A 518 6.79 -23.22 10.08
C LEU A 518 5.79 -24.34 9.78
N VAL A 519 4.58 -24.08 9.27
CA VAL A 519 3.67 -25.13 8.80
C VAL A 519 4.36 -25.97 7.73
N GLY A 520 5.03 -25.34 6.76
CA GLY A 520 5.83 -26.06 5.77
C GLY A 520 6.94 -26.89 6.42
N ALA A 521 7.66 -26.32 7.38
CA ALA A 521 8.72 -27.02 8.08
C ALA A 521 8.18 -28.15 8.99
N MET A 522 6.99 -28.01 9.56
CA MET A 522 6.34 -29.09 10.33
C MET A 522 5.93 -30.27 9.45
N LEU A 523 5.51 -30.00 8.21
CA LEU A 523 5.00 -31.01 7.28
C LEU A 523 6.12 -31.68 6.46
N HIS A 524 7.12 -30.93 5.98
CA HIS A 524 8.20 -31.45 5.15
C HIS A 524 9.08 -32.47 5.91
N PRO A 525 9.49 -33.57 5.32
CA PRO A 525 10.30 -34.60 6.02
C PRO A 525 11.59 -34.05 6.62
N ASN A 526 12.38 -33.31 5.87
CA ASN A 526 13.66 -32.73 6.29
C ASN A 526 13.94 -31.40 5.54
N PRO A 527 13.36 -30.26 5.98
CA PRO A 527 13.53 -28.97 5.30
C PRO A 527 14.95 -28.44 5.51
N ARG A 528 15.64 -28.11 4.41
CA ARG A 528 17.01 -27.60 4.41
C ARG A 528 17.13 -26.22 3.79
N LYS A 529 16.34 -25.94 2.73
CA LYS A 529 16.39 -24.69 1.97
C LYS A 529 15.00 -24.08 1.81
N ALA A 530 14.87 -22.81 2.21
CA ALA A 530 13.62 -22.09 2.07
C ALA A 530 13.81 -20.80 1.24
N LEU A 531 12.76 -20.42 0.53
CA LEU A 531 12.59 -19.09 -0.06
C LEU A 531 11.39 -18.41 0.58
N VAL A 532 11.62 -17.21 1.12
CA VAL A 532 10.57 -16.35 1.69
C VAL A 532 10.42 -15.10 0.81
N ILE A 533 9.22 -14.84 0.33
CA ILE A 533 8.87 -13.68 -0.48
C ILE A 533 8.19 -12.65 0.43
N GLY A 534 8.89 -11.56 0.71
CA GLY A 534 8.56 -10.56 1.70
C GLY A 534 9.34 -10.77 3.00
N LEU A 535 9.80 -9.68 3.62
CA LEU A 535 10.49 -9.72 4.92
C LEU A 535 9.58 -9.31 6.07
N GLY A 536 8.84 -8.21 5.90
CA GLY A 536 7.96 -7.67 6.94
C GLY A 536 8.67 -7.46 8.28
N THR A 537 8.11 -8.01 9.37
CA THR A 537 8.74 -8.01 10.68
C THR A 537 10.00 -8.89 10.76
N GLY A 538 10.25 -9.71 9.76
CA GLY A 538 11.33 -10.70 9.74
C GLY A 538 11.00 -12.00 10.48
N SER A 539 9.81 -12.13 11.06
CA SER A 539 9.44 -13.28 11.88
C SER A 539 9.48 -14.60 11.10
N THR A 540 8.90 -14.65 9.91
CA THR A 540 8.91 -15.86 9.06
C THR A 540 10.32 -16.39 8.82
N ALA A 541 11.20 -15.52 8.34
CA ALA A 541 12.57 -15.91 7.99
C ALA A 541 13.42 -16.25 9.23
N GLY A 542 13.24 -15.49 10.32
CA GLY A 542 13.97 -15.72 11.56
C GLY A 542 13.61 -17.04 12.23
N TRP A 543 12.32 -17.35 12.32
CA TRP A 543 11.85 -18.62 12.88
C TRP A 543 12.21 -19.82 12.00
N LEU A 544 12.14 -19.68 10.66
CA LEU A 544 12.66 -20.71 9.74
C LEU A 544 14.17 -20.91 9.94
N GLY A 545 14.95 -19.84 10.09
CA GLY A 545 16.38 -19.92 10.39
C GLY A 545 16.72 -20.58 11.72
N ALA A 546 15.79 -20.57 12.69
CA ALA A 546 15.94 -21.25 13.96
C ALA A 546 15.71 -22.76 13.86
N VAL A 547 15.10 -23.29 12.78
CA VAL A 547 14.88 -24.73 12.58
C VAL A 547 16.24 -25.43 12.44
N PRO A 548 16.50 -26.50 13.25
CA PRO A 548 17.81 -27.15 13.27
C PRO A 548 18.24 -27.71 11.91
N SER A 549 17.35 -28.33 11.14
CA SER A 549 17.63 -28.91 9.83
C SER A 549 17.82 -27.85 8.73
N MET A 550 17.38 -26.61 8.95
CA MET A 550 17.49 -25.55 7.94
C MET A 550 18.95 -25.13 7.76
N GLU A 551 19.43 -25.17 6.54
CA GLU A 551 20.76 -24.75 6.13
C GLU A 551 20.77 -23.33 5.58
N ARG A 552 19.70 -22.96 4.84
CA ARG A 552 19.62 -21.67 4.17
C ARG A 552 18.18 -21.20 4.02
N VAL A 553 17.95 -19.94 4.38
CA VAL A 553 16.70 -19.20 4.14
C VAL A 553 17.01 -18.01 3.26
N ASN A 554 16.60 -18.04 2.01
CA ASN A 554 16.68 -16.89 1.12
C ASN A 554 15.43 -16.03 1.31
N VAL A 555 15.63 -14.73 1.50
CA VAL A 555 14.53 -13.75 1.60
C VAL A 555 14.67 -12.75 0.46
N VAL A 556 13.57 -12.46 -0.21
CA VAL A 556 13.52 -11.40 -1.22
C VAL A 556 12.54 -10.33 -0.76
N GLU A 557 13.06 -9.14 -0.52
CA GLU A 557 12.30 -7.97 -0.08
C GLU A 557 12.38 -6.85 -1.14
N LEU A 558 11.25 -6.24 -1.47
CA LEU A 558 11.20 -5.21 -2.50
C LEU A 558 11.62 -3.82 -1.98
N GLU A 559 11.23 -3.48 -0.73
CA GLU A 559 11.44 -2.17 -0.13
C GLU A 559 12.56 -2.19 0.92
N PRO A 560 13.70 -1.54 0.67
CA PRO A 560 14.84 -1.55 1.60
C PRO A 560 14.53 -1.01 3.00
N VAL A 561 13.56 -0.09 3.14
CA VAL A 561 13.19 0.49 4.45
C VAL A 561 12.61 -0.56 5.40
N VAL A 562 12.06 -1.66 4.88
CA VAL A 562 11.52 -2.78 5.69
C VAL A 562 12.62 -3.45 6.53
N LEU A 563 13.90 -3.37 6.16
CA LEU A 563 15.00 -3.82 7.02
C LEU A 563 14.99 -3.12 8.39
N ARG A 564 14.62 -1.83 8.44
CA ARG A 564 14.50 -1.09 9.71
C ARG A 564 13.32 -1.59 10.54
N VAL A 565 12.24 -2.06 9.89
CA VAL A 565 11.11 -2.70 10.56
C VAL A 565 11.58 -4.01 11.21
N ALA A 566 12.23 -4.88 10.44
CA ALA A 566 12.76 -6.14 10.95
C ALA A 566 13.75 -5.93 12.11
N GLN A 567 14.60 -4.91 12.04
CA GLN A 567 15.49 -4.53 13.14
C GLN A 567 14.72 -4.10 14.38
N ALA A 568 13.65 -3.32 14.23
CA ALA A 568 12.81 -2.90 15.35
C ALA A 568 12.05 -4.07 15.98
N CYS A 569 11.82 -5.15 15.25
CA CYS A 569 11.11 -6.35 15.67
C CYS A 569 12.04 -7.49 16.15
N THR A 570 13.32 -7.22 16.46
CA THR A 570 14.32 -8.22 16.87
C THR A 570 13.85 -9.10 18.03
N ALA A 571 13.02 -8.57 18.94
CA ALA A 571 12.46 -9.32 20.06
C ALA A 571 11.55 -10.51 19.66
N VAL A 572 11.02 -10.52 18.44
CA VAL A 572 10.06 -11.54 17.95
C VAL A 572 10.59 -12.37 16.78
N ASN A 573 11.70 -11.99 16.14
CA ASN A 573 12.15 -12.54 14.87
C ASN A 573 13.50 -13.29 14.93
N HIS A 574 13.95 -13.71 16.09
CA HIS A 574 15.24 -14.42 16.28
C HIS A 574 16.43 -13.69 15.66
N ASP A 575 16.46 -12.36 15.76
CA ASP A 575 17.55 -11.52 15.21
C ASP A 575 17.86 -11.85 13.75
N VAL A 576 16.83 -11.82 12.93
CA VAL A 576 16.84 -12.27 11.54
C VAL A 576 17.94 -11.63 10.69
N LEU A 577 18.31 -10.38 11.00
CA LEU A 577 19.33 -9.64 10.23
C LEU A 577 20.76 -10.14 10.49
N HIS A 578 21.01 -10.80 11.62
CA HIS A 578 22.33 -11.34 12.00
C HIS A 578 22.36 -12.88 11.98
N ASN A 579 21.27 -13.53 11.60
CA ASN A 579 21.21 -15.00 11.52
C ASN A 579 22.03 -15.50 10.31
N PRO A 580 23.09 -16.30 10.50
CA PRO A 580 23.99 -16.72 9.40
C PRO A 580 23.31 -17.63 8.36
N LYS A 581 22.14 -18.22 8.68
CA LYS A 581 21.37 -19.02 7.73
C LYS A 581 20.46 -18.18 6.85
N VAL A 582 20.18 -16.91 7.22
CA VAL A 582 19.24 -16.05 6.52
C VAL A 582 19.99 -15.13 5.57
N HIS A 583 19.60 -15.12 4.30
CA HIS A 583 20.19 -14.32 3.25
C HIS A 583 19.13 -13.42 2.64
N ILE A 584 19.18 -12.13 2.98
CA ILE A 584 18.21 -11.14 2.51
C ILE A 584 18.76 -10.46 1.26
N SER A 585 17.95 -10.42 0.21
CA SER A 585 18.22 -9.71 -1.04
C SER A 585 17.13 -8.70 -1.33
N ILE A 586 17.54 -7.49 -1.76
CA ILE A 586 16.60 -6.44 -2.17
C ILE A 586 16.33 -6.57 -3.66
N GLY A 587 15.06 -6.79 -4.03
CA GLY A 587 14.64 -6.94 -5.41
C GLY A 587 13.22 -7.48 -5.56
N ASP A 588 12.82 -7.74 -6.80
CA ASP A 588 11.52 -8.33 -7.12
C ASP A 588 11.61 -9.85 -7.02
N ALA A 589 10.76 -10.44 -6.17
CA ALA A 589 10.77 -11.89 -5.92
C ALA A 589 10.40 -12.71 -7.15
N ARG A 590 9.50 -12.21 -8.00
CA ARG A 590 9.13 -12.88 -9.25
C ARG A 590 10.31 -12.94 -10.22
N GLU A 591 11.05 -11.83 -10.36
CA GLU A 591 12.26 -11.77 -11.16
C GLU A 591 13.30 -12.77 -10.65
N VAL A 592 13.57 -12.74 -9.33
CA VAL A 592 14.54 -13.64 -8.69
C VAL A 592 14.16 -15.10 -8.92
N LEU A 593 12.88 -15.45 -8.75
CA LEU A 593 12.39 -16.81 -8.96
C LEU A 593 12.56 -17.28 -10.41
N LEU A 594 12.28 -16.41 -11.39
CA LEU A 594 12.44 -16.72 -12.82
C LEU A 594 13.91 -16.86 -13.23
N ALA A 595 14.79 -15.99 -12.71
CA ALA A 595 16.20 -15.90 -13.07
C ALA A 595 17.08 -16.90 -12.29
N SER A 596 16.75 -17.22 -11.03
CA SER A 596 17.50 -18.18 -10.20
C SER A 596 17.42 -19.59 -10.74
N ARG A 597 18.43 -20.42 -10.43
CA ARG A 597 18.44 -21.87 -10.66
C ARG A 597 18.31 -22.68 -9.38
N ASP A 598 18.25 -22.01 -8.24
CA ASP A 598 18.10 -22.66 -6.94
C ASP A 598 16.80 -23.46 -6.85
N ARG A 599 16.82 -24.52 -6.05
CA ARG A 599 15.64 -25.30 -5.68
C ARG A 599 15.45 -25.24 -4.18
N TYR A 600 14.20 -25.38 -3.75
CA TYR A 600 13.80 -25.18 -2.38
C TYR A 600 12.89 -26.30 -1.90
N ASP A 601 13.04 -26.67 -0.63
CA ASP A 601 12.12 -27.55 0.10
C ASP A 601 10.85 -26.80 0.48
N ILE A 602 11.00 -25.49 0.79
CA ILE A 602 9.89 -24.63 1.17
C ILE A 602 9.97 -23.32 0.36
N VAL A 603 8.85 -22.94 -0.24
CA VAL A 603 8.66 -21.58 -0.78
C VAL A 603 7.45 -20.99 -0.09
N PHE A 604 7.63 -19.90 0.64
CA PHE A 604 6.56 -19.14 1.28
C PHE A 604 6.38 -17.78 0.61
N SER A 605 5.18 -17.52 0.13
CA SER A 605 4.78 -16.26 -0.51
C SER A 605 3.85 -15.49 0.42
N GLU A 606 4.38 -14.43 1.02
CA GLU A 606 3.68 -13.49 1.91
C GLU A 606 3.83 -12.06 1.38
N PRO A 607 3.32 -11.78 0.16
CA PRO A 607 3.37 -10.42 -0.37
C PRO A 607 2.37 -9.52 0.35
N SER A 608 2.48 -8.21 0.15
CA SER A 608 1.41 -7.27 0.50
C SER A 608 0.09 -7.59 -0.23
N ASN A 609 -0.98 -6.86 0.09
CA ASN A 609 -2.32 -7.20 -0.40
C ASN A 609 -2.44 -7.12 -1.95
N PRO A 610 -3.15 -8.06 -2.59
CA PRO A 610 -3.24 -8.18 -4.06
C PRO A 610 -3.90 -7.01 -4.79
N TYR A 611 -4.67 -6.15 -4.12
CA TYR A 611 -5.25 -4.95 -4.74
C TYR A 611 -4.22 -3.87 -5.08
N ARG A 612 -3.01 -3.93 -4.50
CA ARG A 612 -1.92 -3.02 -4.83
C ARG A 612 -1.37 -3.37 -6.21
N ALA A 613 -1.14 -2.33 -7.01
CA ALA A 613 -0.69 -2.49 -8.38
C ALA A 613 0.59 -3.34 -8.49
N GLY A 614 0.50 -4.46 -9.21
CA GLY A 614 1.61 -5.39 -9.45
C GLY A 614 1.67 -6.60 -8.52
N ILE A 615 1.12 -6.53 -7.30
CA ILE A 615 1.18 -7.65 -6.32
C ILE A 615 0.38 -8.87 -6.80
N ALA A 616 -0.74 -8.67 -7.49
CA ALA A 616 -1.54 -9.77 -8.06
C ALA A 616 -0.76 -10.65 -9.06
N SER A 617 0.39 -10.19 -9.55
CA SER A 617 1.31 -11.01 -10.37
C SER A 617 1.95 -12.18 -9.61
N LEU A 618 1.94 -12.14 -8.27
CA LEU A 618 2.36 -13.23 -7.38
C LEU A 618 1.23 -14.24 -7.09
N PHE A 619 0.07 -14.05 -7.71
CA PHE A 619 -1.09 -14.94 -7.64
C PHE A 619 -1.49 -15.49 -9.02
N THR A 620 -0.63 -15.34 -10.05
CA THR A 620 -0.91 -15.83 -11.40
C THR A 620 -0.51 -17.28 -11.59
N ARG A 621 -1.18 -17.95 -12.53
CA ARG A 621 -0.78 -19.31 -12.95
C ARG A 621 0.68 -19.35 -13.38
N ASP A 622 1.12 -18.34 -14.13
CA ASP A 622 2.49 -18.25 -14.63
C ASP A 622 3.51 -18.16 -13.48
N PHE A 623 3.18 -17.42 -12.41
CA PHE A 623 4.00 -17.36 -11.20
C PHE A 623 4.01 -18.72 -10.47
N TYR A 624 2.87 -19.35 -10.29
CA TYR A 624 2.80 -20.66 -9.64
C TYR A 624 3.53 -21.76 -10.43
N GLU A 625 3.52 -21.70 -11.77
CA GLU A 625 4.34 -22.57 -12.62
C GLU A 625 5.84 -22.34 -12.39
N ALA A 626 6.27 -21.09 -12.23
CA ALA A 626 7.64 -20.74 -11.89
C ALA A 626 8.04 -21.26 -10.50
N VAL A 627 7.18 -21.08 -9.49
CA VAL A 627 7.37 -21.67 -8.15
C VAL A 627 7.52 -23.19 -8.26
N ARG A 628 6.58 -23.86 -8.94
CA ARG A 628 6.63 -25.32 -9.11
C ARG A 628 7.94 -25.78 -9.76
N ALA A 629 8.50 -25.01 -10.68
CA ALA A 629 9.78 -25.32 -11.31
C ALA A 629 10.99 -25.22 -10.36
N ARG A 630 10.87 -24.46 -9.27
CA ARG A 630 11.92 -24.23 -8.25
C ARG A 630 11.73 -25.05 -6.98
N LEU A 631 10.63 -25.73 -6.81
CA LEU A 631 10.43 -26.67 -5.72
C LEU A 631 11.15 -28.00 -6.00
N ASP A 632 11.72 -28.60 -4.97
CA ASP A 632 12.14 -29.99 -5.00
C ASP A 632 10.93 -30.92 -5.14
N ARG A 633 11.16 -32.22 -5.31
CA ARG A 633 10.06 -33.14 -5.62
C ARG A 633 9.01 -33.20 -4.51
N ASP A 634 9.45 -33.23 -3.26
CA ASP A 634 8.65 -33.22 -2.04
C ASP A 634 8.49 -31.80 -1.43
N GLY A 635 8.90 -30.78 -2.18
CA GLY A 635 8.85 -29.38 -1.75
C GLY A 635 7.42 -28.86 -1.58
N ILE A 636 7.26 -27.94 -0.64
CA ILE A 636 6.00 -27.36 -0.22
C ILE A 636 5.95 -25.88 -0.60
N PHE A 637 4.93 -25.50 -1.32
CA PHE A 637 4.59 -24.10 -1.57
C PHE A 637 3.51 -23.64 -0.60
N LEU A 638 3.70 -22.49 0.01
CA LEU A 638 2.78 -21.86 0.92
C LEU A 638 2.43 -20.46 0.40
N GLN A 639 1.14 -20.18 0.27
CA GLN A 639 0.63 -18.88 -0.16
C GLN A 639 -0.27 -18.29 0.93
N TRP A 640 0.14 -17.15 1.47
CA TRP A 640 -0.76 -16.36 2.29
C TRP A 640 -1.89 -15.75 1.45
N VAL A 641 -3.11 -15.80 1.97
CA VAL A 641 -4.30 -15.21 1.37
C VAL A 641 -5.11 -14.52 2.46
N GLN A 642 -5.34 -13.22 2.30
CA GLN A 642 -6.27 -12.50 3.17
C GLN A 642 -7.71 -12.99 2.93
N ALA A 643 -8.47 -13.19 4.00
CA ALA A 643 -9.87 -13.59 3.97
C ALA A 643 -10.80 -12.46 4.44
N TYR A 644 -10.38 -11.22 4.31
CA TYR A 644 -11.13 -10.00 4.60
C TYR A 644 -10.98 -9.01 3.45
N GLY A 645 -12.01 -8.17 3.21
CA GLY A 645 -11.98 -7.24 2.09
C GLY A 645 -11.80 -7.94 0.73
N ILE A 646 -12.45 -9.09 0.58
CA ILE A 646 -12.45 -9.95 -0.62
C ILE A 646 -13.88 -10.40 -0.91
N ASP A 647 -14.17 -10.76 -2.14
CA ASP A 647 -15.41 -11.41 -2.53
C ASP A 647 -15.23 -12.91 -2.84
N VAL A 648 -16.35 -13.62 -2.89
CA VAL A 648 -16.36 -15.07 -3.13
C VAL A 648 -15.73 -15.44 -4.49
N GLU A 649 -15.97 -14.67 -5.54
CA GLU A 649 -15.43 -14.96 -6.88
C GLU A 649 -13.92 -14.80 -6.94
N THR A 650 -13.38 -13.79 -6.26
CA THR A 650 -11.94 -13.59 -6.14
C THR A 650 -11.30 -14.76 -5.38
N MET A 651 -11.93 -15.22 -4.28
CA MET A 651 -11.46 -16.39 -3.53
C MET A 651 -11.50 -17.67 -4.40
N ARG A 652 -12.58 -17.91 -5.14
CA ARG A 652 -12.70 -19.02 -6.09
C ARG A 652 -11.61 -18.98 -7.16
N THR A 653 -11.32 -17.80 -7.67
CA THR A 653 -10.25 -17.58 -8.66
C THR A 653 -8.86 -17.93 -8.10
N ILE A 654 -8.59 -17.61 -6.81
CA ILE A 654 -7.32 -17.99 -6.15
C ILE A 654 -7.21 -19.52 -6.10
N TYR A 655 -8.25 -20.22 -5.62
CA TYR A 655 -8.24 -21.68 -5.55
C TYR A 655 -8.12 -22.33 -6.94
N ALA A 656 -8.84 -21.82 -7.93
CA ALA A 656 -8.76 -22.31 -9.29
C ALA A 656 -7.36 -22.16 -9.89
N THR A 657 -6.73 -21.00 -9.64
CA THR A 657 -5.41 -20.70 -10.20
C THR A 657 -4.31 -21.58 -9.60
N ILE A 658 -4.31 -21.75 -8.27
CA ILE A 658 -3.32 -22.60 -7.61
C ILE A 658 -3.58 -24.08 -7.90
N GLY A 659 -4.86 -24.51 -7.92
CA GLY A 659 -5.24 -25.89 -8.24
C GLY A 659 -4.98 -26.27 -9.69
N ALA A 660 -4.91 -25.31 -10.63
CA ALA A 660 -4.51 -25.56 -12.01
C ALA A 660 -3.01 -25.94 -12.16
N VAL A 661 -2.18 -25.62 -11.15
CA VAL A 661 -0.74 -25.86 -11.17
C VAL A 661 -0.35 -26.97 -10.20
N PHE A 662 -0.95 -27.01 -9.03
CA PHE A 662 -0.63 -27.99 -7.99
C PHE A 662 -1.80 -28.96 -7.80
N PRO A 663 -1.55 -30.28 -7.89
CA PRO A 663 -2.61 -31.29 -7.77
C PRO A 663 -3.11 -31.47 -6.34
N HIS A 664 -2.30 -31.10 -5.35
CA HIS A 664 -2.63 -31.23 -3.93
C HIS A 664 -2.59 -29.87 -3.25
N VAL A 665 -3.75 -29.44 -2.70
CA VAL A 665 -3.94 -28.13 -2.11
C VAL A 665 -4.71 -28.29 -0.80
N ALA A 666 -4.04 -28.01 0.31
CA ALA A 666 -4.66 -27.95 1.63
C ALA A 666 -4.79 -26.50 2.09
N THR A 667 -5.82 -26.23 2.88
CA THR A 667 -6.09 -24.91 3.46
C THR A 667 -5.93 -24.96 4.96
N TRP A 668 -5.21 -23.98 5.50
CA TRP A 668 -4.99 -23.77 6.92
C TRP A 668 -5.49 -22.39 7.32
N ARG A 669 -5.90 -22.25 8.57
CA ARG A 669 -6.20 -20.95 9.16
C ARG A 669 -5.05 -20.55 10.07
N THR A 670 -4.48 -19.37 9.86
CA THR A 670 -3.32 -18.90 10.64
C THR A 670 -3.66 -17.76 11.57
N GLY A 671 -4.75 -17.07 11.33
CA GLY A 671 -5.28 -15.97 12.13
C GLY A 671 -6.76 -15.73 11.85
N GLU A 672 -7.37 -14.72 12.47
CA GLU A 672 -8.79 -14.40 12.34
C GLU A 672 -9.21 -14.20 10.88
N GLY A 673 -8.45 -13.42 10.15
CA GLY A 673 -8.73 -13.08 8.75
C GLY A 673 -7.73 -13.66 7.75
N ASP A 674 -6.96 -14.70 8.12
CA ASP A 674 -5.86 -15.19 7.30
C ASP A 674 -5.97 -16.68 6.97
N LEU A 675 -5.77 -16.96 5.69
CA LEU A 675 -5.63 -18.33 5.17
C LEU A 675 -4.19 -18.57 4.70
N LEU A 676 -3.72 -19.78 4.94
CA LEU A 676 -2.51 -20.31 4.35
C LEU A 676 -2.87 -21.46 3.43
N ILE A 677 -2.62 -21.29 2.14
CA ILE A 677 -2.81 -22.36 1.15
C ILE A 677 -1.49 -23.11 1.03
N VAL A 678 -1.53 -24.41 1.32
CA VAL A 678 -0.39 -25.33 1.24
C VAL A 678 -0.54 -26.17 -0.03
N ALA A 679 0.35 -25.98 -1.00
CA ALA A 679 0.27 -26.60 -2.31
C ALA A 679 1.51 -27.46 -2.62
N THR A 680 1.30 -28.67 -3.11
CA THR A 680 2.37 -29.65 -3.35
C THR A 680 2.17 -30.42 -4.65
N ARG A 681 3.27 -31.03 -5.17
CA ARG A 681 3.23 -31.91 -6.33
C ARG A 681 2.77 -33.30 -5.96
N GLU A 682 3.27 -33.81 -4.84
CA GLU A 682 2.95 -35.12 -4.29
C GLU A 682 2.08 -34.87 -3.04
N PRO A 683 1.16 -35.77 -2.72
CA PRO A 683 0.29 -35.62 -1.57
C PRO A 683 1.08 -35.69 -0.27
N VAL A 684 0.83 -34.74 0.63
CA VAL A 684 1.45 -34.72 1.95
C VAL A 684 0.92 -35.85 2.81
N THR A 685 1.83 -36.64 3.40
CA THR A 685 1.48 -37.61 4.45
C THR A 685 1.75 -36.97 5.83
N TYR A 686 0.70 -36.84 6.63
CA TYR A 686 0.76 -36.31 7.99
C TYR A 686 1.26 -37.39 8.92
N ASP A 687 2.57 -37.42 9.17
CA ASP A 687 3.23 -38.37 10.08
C ASP A 687 3.08 -37.88 11.53
N LEU A 688 2.18 -38.47 12.28
CA LEU A 688 1.84 -38.05 13.64
C LEU A 688 2.98 -38.25 14.63
N ALA A 689 3.83 -39.24 14.43
CA ALA A 689 5.00 -39.43 15.32
C ALA A 689 5.97 -38.25 15.16
N ARG A 690 6.26 -37.85 13.90
CA ARG A 690 7.08 -36.69 13.58
C ARG A 690 6.43 -35.38 14.03
N LEU A 691 5.13 -35.20 13.84
CA LEU A 691 4.42 -34.01 14.29
C LEU A 691 4.49 -33.86 15.82
N ARG A 692 4.27 -34.92 16.58
CA ARG A 692 4.41 -34.91 18.05
C ARG A 692 5.84 -34.61 18.49
N GLN A 693 6.82 -35.23 17.83
CA GLN A 693 8.24 -34.96 18.09
C GLN A 693 8.59 -33.48 17.86
N ARG A 694 8.13 -32.93 16.73
CA ARG A 694 8.38 -31.50 16.39
C ARG A 694 7.64 -30.55 17.32
N ALA A 695 6.38 -30.82 17.62
CA ALA A 695 5.62 -29.99 18.56
C ALA A 695 6.24 -29.92 19.96
N ALA A 696 6.99 -30.96 20.37
CA ALA A 696 7.72 -31.00 21.64
C ALA A 696 9.14 -30.40 21.57
N ALA A 697 9.67 -30.10 20.39
CA ALA A 697 11.03 -29.65 20.18
C ALA A 697 11.10 -28.16 19.75
N GLU A 698 12.18 -27.46 20.15
CA GLU A 698 12.44 -26.10 19.68
C GLU A 698 12.88 -26.07 18.19
N PRO A 699 12.50 -25.07 17.44
CA PRO A 699 11.73 -23.87 17.81
C PRO A 699 10.21 -24.06 17.74
N TYR A 700 9.73 -25.20 17.28
CA TYR A 700 8.29 -25.43 17.02
C TYR A 700 7.45 -25.34 18.30
N ARG A 701 7.96 -25.89 19.41
CA ARG A 701 7.29 -25.81 20.72
C ARG A 701 7.00 -24.37 21.12
N SER A 702 8.03 -23.52 21.11
CA SER A 702 7.87 -22.11 21.42
C SER A 702 7.00 -21.36 20.40
N ALA A 703 7.12 -21.66 19.10
CA ALA A 703 6.31 -21.04 18.07
C ALA A 703 4.81 -21.35 18.23
N LEU A 704 4.45 -22.62 18.39
CA LEU A 704 3.07 -23.07 18.57
C LEU A 704 2.44 -22.40 19.79
N HIS A 705 3.18 -22.38 20.91
CA HIS A 705 2.70 -21.77 22.13
C HIS A 705 2.59 -20.23 22.01
N ALA A 706 3.63 -19.56 21.49
CA ALA A 706 3.68 -18.10 21.40
C ALA A 706 2.61 -17.53 20.47
N THR A 707 2.29 -18.24 19.37
CA THR A 707 1.47 -17.69 18.30
C THR A 707 0.05 -18.23 18.25
N TRP A 708 -0.12 -19.53 18.47
CA TRP A 708 -1.42 -20.20 18.39
C TRP A 708 -1.95 -20.66 19.76
N ARG A 709 -1.16 -20.50 20.81
CA ARG A 709 -1.51 -20.93 22.18
C ARG A 709 -1.85 -22.42 22.27
N VAL A 710 -1.20 -23.25 21.44
CA VAL A 710 -1.34 -24.70 21.40
C VAL A 710 -0.01 -25.39 21.73
N GLU A 711 -0.08 -26.61 22.29
CA GLU A 711 1.07 -27.27 22.93
C GLU A 711 1.29 -28.68 22.39
N SER A 712 0.50 -29.13 21.40
CA SER A 712 0.48 -30.51 20.93
C SER A 712 0.29 -30.62 19.41
N ALA A 713 0.42 -31.84 18.88
CA ALA A 713 0.08 -32.13 17.49
C ALA A 713 -1.42 -31.97 17.23
N GLU A 714 -2.25 -32.23 18.22
CA GLU A 714 -3.71 -32.03 18.19
C GLU A 714 -4.01 -30.53 18.02
N GLY A 715 -3.33 -29.67 18.80
CA GLY A 715 -3.42 -28.21 18.66
C GLY A 715 -2.93 -27.71 17.32
N PHE A 716 -1.81 -28.23 16.80
CA PHE A 716 -1.32 -27.91 15.46
C PHE A 716 -2.36 -28.24 14.39
N LEU A 717 -2.97 -29.45 14.42
CA LEU A 717 -3.98 -29.87 13.47
C LEU A 717 -5.33 -29.18 13.64
N ALA A 718 -5.58 -28.51 14.76
CA ALA A 718 -6.77 -27.68 14.94
C ALA A 718 -6.84 -26.52 13.93
N HIS A 719 -5.71 -26.05 13.44
CA HIS A 719 -5.60 -25.03 12.40
C HIS A 719 -5.76 -25.56 10.96
N PHE A 720 -5.76 -26.88 10.74
CA PHE A 720 -6.08 -27.47 9.44
C PHE A 720 -7.56 -27.26 9.12
N LEU A 721 -7.85 -26.58 8.00
CA LEU A 721 -9.22 -26.26 7.64
C LEU A 721 -9.78 -27.23 6.61
N ALA A 722 -9.07 -27.51 5.50
CA ALA A 722 -9.57 -28.37 4.43
C ALA A 722 -8.48 -28.98 3.58
N GLY A 723 -8.76 -30.19 3.02
CA GLY A 723 -7.95 -30.87 2.03
C GLY A 723 -8.38 -30.57 0.58
N ASP A 724 -7.77 -31.31 -0.36
CA ASP A 724 -7.89 -31.15 -1.83
C ASP A 724 -9.32 -31.04 -2.36
N ARG A 725 -10.28 -31.66 -1.69
CA ARG A 725 -11.67 -31.69 -2.14
C ARG A 725 -12.31 -30.31 -2.13
N LEU A 726 -11.95 -29.46 -1.14
CA LEU A 726 -12.44 -28.09 -1.10
C LEU A 726 -12.03 -27.35 -2.38
N THR A 727 -10.73 -27.37 -2.71
CA THR A 727 -10.19 -26.71 -3.91
C THR A 727 -10.92 -27.17 -5.17
N ARG A 728 -11.10 -28.47 -5.36
CA ARG A 728 -11.82 -29.01 -6.53
C ARG A 728 -13.24 -28.50 -6.66
N VAL A 729 -13.96 -28.35 -5.56
CA VAL A 729 -15.35 -27.90 -5.57
C VAL A 729 -15.44 -26.39 -5.81
N VAL A 730 -14.65 -25.58 -5.09
CA VAL A 730 -14.73 -24.12 -5.22
C VAL A 730 -14.12 -23.60 -6.52
N SER A 731 -13.22 -24.39 -7.17
CA SER A 731 -12.61 -24.04 -8.45
C SER A 731 -13.51 -24.31 -9.66
N HIS A 732 -14.63 -24.99 -9.49
CA HIS A 732 -15.51 -25.34 -10.60
C HIS A 732 -16.02 -24.07 -11.31
N ASP A 733 -15.78 -23.96 -12.62
CA ASP A 733 -16.15 -22.82 -13.46
C ASP A 733 -15.57 -21.44 -13.02
N ALA A 734 -14.57 -21.42 -12.13
CA ALA A 734 -13.92 -20.20 -11.73
C ALA A 734 -12.89 -19.71 -12.76
N LEU A 735 -12.71 -18.41 -12.87
CA LEU A 735 -11.70 -17.82 -13.74
C LEU A 735 -10.28 -18.15 -13.25
N LEU A 736 -9.32 -18.16 -14.16
CA LEU A 736 -7.91 -18.26 -13.82
C LEU A 736 -7.25 -16.87 -13.83
N ASN A 737 -6.46 -16.60 -12.82
CA ASN A 737 -5.60 -15.43 -12.76
C ASN A 737 -4.32 -15.71 -13.54
N THR A 738 -4.08 -14.97 -14.62
CA THR A 738 -2.92 -15.16 -15.51
C THR A 738 -2.16 -13.85 -15.69
N ASP A 739 -0.95 -13.91 -16.23
CA ASP A 739 -0.18 -12.71 -16.56
C ASP A 739 -0.88 -11.80 -17.59
N ASP A 740 -1.71 -12.37 -18.45
CA ASP A 740 -2.47 -11.62 -19.43
C ASP A 740 -3.71 -10.96 -18.83
N GLN A 741 -4.45 -11.68 -18.01
CA GLN A 741 -5.68 -11.21 -17.37
C GLN A 741 -5.63 -11.52 -15.87
N THR A 742 -5.75 -10.49 -15.02
CA THR A 742 -5.60 -10.59 -13.56
C THR A 742 -6.89 -10.22 -12.82
N PRO A 743 -7.95 -11.05 -12.88
CA PRO A 743 -9.21 -10.78 -12.18
C PRO A 743 -9.03 -10.58 -10.67
N ILE A 744 -8.05 -11.22 -10.03
CA ILE A 744 -7.74 -11.07 -8.60
C ILE A 744 -7.43 -9.61 -8.25
N GLU A 745 -6.62 -8.90 -9.05
CA GLU A 745 -6.25 -7.51 -8.80
C GLU A 745 -7.48 -6.60 -8.72
N PHE A 746 -8.39 -6.76 -9.67
CA PHE A 746 -9.61 -5.94 -9.78
C PHE A 746 -10.66 -6.33 -8.76
N GLY A 747 -10.83 -7.63 -8.46
CA GLY A 747 -11.75 -8.13 -7.46
C GLY A 747 -11.41 -7.61 -6.06
N PHE A 748 -10.16 -7.74 -5.63
CA PHE A 748 -9.70 -7.16 -4.37
C PHE A 748 -9.83 -5.63 -4.32
N ALA A 749 -9.50 -4.93 -5.41
CA ALA A 749 -9.60 -3.48 -5.45
C ALA A 749 -11.05 -2.97 -5.30
N ARG A 750 -12.05 -3.74 -5.76
CA ARG A 750 -13.48 -3.42 -5.60
C ARG A 750 -14.03 -3.77 -4.22
N SER A 751 -13.44 -4.74 -3.56
CA SER A 751 -13.88 -5.20 -2.23
C SER A 751 -13.13 -4.51 -1.08
N LEU A 752 -12.28 -3.54 -1.39
CA LEU A 752 -11.43 -2.87 -0.41
C LEU A 752 -12.25 -2.17 0.69
N GLY A 753 -12.04 -2.63 1.93
CA GLY A 753 -12.75 -2.12 3.10
C GLY A 753 -14.19 -2.63 3.27
N ASP A 754 -14.61 -3.62 2.47
CA ASP A 754 -15.89 -4.31 2.59
C ASP A 754 -15.65 -5.77 3.00
N SER A 755 -15.90 -6.09 4.27
CA SER A 755 -15.74 -7.44 4.82
C SER A 755 -17.05 -8.28 4.74
N SER A 756 -18.13 -7.70 4.20
CA SER A 756 -19.44 -8.38 4.15
C SER A 756 -19.59 -9.36 2.98
N ARG A 757 -18.64 -9.39 2.05
CA ARG A 757 -18.75 -10.16 0.79
C ARG A 757 -18.19 -11.58 0.86
N PHE A 758 -17.44 -11.90 1.91
CA PHE A 758 -16.86 -13.22 2.14
C PHE A 758 -16.86 -13.51 3.63
N HIS A 759 -17.27 -14.72 4.00
CA HIS A 759 -17.34 -15.17 5.38
C HIS A 759 -16.60 -16.50 5.55
N MET A 760 -15.64 -16.54 6.45
CA MET A 760 -14.80 -17.71 6.73
C MET A 760 -15.62 -18.92 7.22
N ASP A 761 -16.69 -18.69 8.00
CA ASP A 761 -17.59 -19.71 8.50
C ASP A 761 -18.25 -20.55 7.39
N GLN A 762 -18.50 -19.93 6.22
CA GLN A 762 -19.02 -20.66 5.05
C GLN A 762 -17.98 -21.63 4.49
N VAL A 763 -16.69 -21.26 4.48
CA VAL A 763 -15.61 -22.16 4.04
C VAL A 763 -15.46 -23.33 5.03
N ILE A 764 -15.53 -23.04 6.32
CA ILE A 764 -15.51 -24.07 7.39
C ILE A 764 -16.68 -25.04 7.22
N ALA A 765 -17.90 -24.51 7.09
CA ALA A 765 -19.09 -25.32 6.88
C ALA A 765 -19.01 -26.20 5.63
N LEU A 766 -18.52 -25.64 4.52
CA LEU A 766 -18.32 -26.36 3.27
C LEU A 766 -17.27 -27.48 3.44
N ALA A 767 -16.14 -27.22 4.11
CA ALA A 767 -15.12 -28.24 4.36
C ALA A 767 -15.64 -29.43 5.16
N PHE A 768 -16.45 -29.18 6.20
CA PHE A 768 -17.12 -30.22 6.97
C PHE A 768 -18.18 -30.94 6.14
N GLY A 769 -19.04 -30.25 5.41
CA GLY A 769 -20.05 -30.83 4.53
C GLY A 769 -19.47 -31.72 3.44
N LEU A 770 -18.29 -31.37 2.92
CA LEU A 770 -17.54 -32.18 1.96
C LEU A 770 -16.76 -33.35 2.61
N GLY A 771 -16.68 -33.42 3.94
CA GLY A 771 -15.88 -34.41 4.65
C GLY A 771 -14.37 -34.25 4.47
N CYS A 772 -13.88 -33.04 4.14
CA CYS A 772 -12.46 -32.76 3.91
C CYS A 772 -11.81 -31.85 4.98
N ALA A 773 -12.49 -31.67 6.13
CA ALA A 773 -11.97 -30.91 7.29
C ALA A 773 -10.90 -31.68 8.09
N LYS A 774 -10.43 -32.80 7.57
CA LYS A 774 -9.35 -33.64 8.13
C LYS A 774 -8.37 -33.99 7.02
N PRO A 775 -7.05 -34.13 7.31
CA PRO A 775 -6.09 -34.61 6.34
C PRO A 775 -6.46 -36.01 5.81
N GLU A 776 -6.38 -36.21 4.51
CA GLU A 776 -6.74 -37.47 3.87
C GLU A 776 -5.70 -38.61 4.10
N ARG A 777 -4.42 -38.24 4.22
CA ARG A 777 -3.30 -39.19 4.37
C ARG A 777 -2.61 -38.95 5.71
N MET A 778 -2.88 -39.83 6.64
CA MET A 778 -2.29 -39.80 7.98
C MET A 778 -1.58 -41.09 8.31
N ASN A 779 -0.41 -40.99 8.95
CA ASN A 779 0.33 -42.11 9.50
C ASN A 779 0.28 -42.02 11.03
N GLY A 780 -0.39 -42.99 11.66
CA GLY A 780 -0.68 -43.01 13.11
C GLY A 780 -2.11 -42.58 13.46
N THR A 781 -2.41 -42.59 14.77
CA THR A 781 -3.75 -42.24 15.30
C THR A 781 -3.70 -40.94 16.07
N ILE A 782 -4.74 -40.11 15.93
CA ILE A 782 -4.93 -38.86 16.65
C ILE A 782 -6.31 -38.80 17.29
N ASP A 783 -6.39 -38.12 18.42
CA ASP A 783 -7.66 -37.85 19.05
C ASP A 783 -8.35 -36.63 18.41
N TRP A 784 -9.30 -36.90 17.52
CA TRP A 784 -10.08 -35.85 16.85
C TRP A 784 -10.98 -35.06 17.77
N HIS A 785 -11.39 -35.63 18.89
CA HIS A 785 -12.14 -34.89 19.90
C HIS A 785 -11.24 -33.82 20.52
N ALA A 786 -10.02 -34.17 20.90
CA ALA A 786 -9.04 -33.21 21.39
C ALA A 786 -8.73 -32.11 20.33
N VAL A 787 -8.59 -32.46 19.04
CA VAL A 787 -8.41 -31.48 17.96
C VAL A 787 -9.58 -30.49 17.90
N LEU A 788 -10.82 -30.98 17.98
CA LEU A 788 -12.02 -30.14 17.94
C LEU A 788 -12.11 -29.24 19.16
N LEU A 789 -11.77 -29.74 20.35
CA LEU A 789 -11.75 -28.94 21.58
C LEU A 789 -10.69 -27.81 21.48
N GLN A 790 -9.50 -28.07 20.91
CA GLN A 790 -8.49 -27.02 20.70
C GLN A 790 -9.02 -25.87 19.84
N ARG A 791 -9.87 -26.15 18.83
CA ARG A 791 -10.53 -25.10 18.02
C ARG A 791 -11.44 -24.20 18.83
N ALA A 792 -12.06 -24.71 19.87
CA ALA A 792 -13.01 -23.95 20.69
C ALA A 792 -12.34 -22.79 21.47
N PHE A 793 -11.02 -22.82 21.67
CA PHE A 793 -10.27 -21.75 22.36
C PHE A 793 -9.84 -20.62 21.49
N GLU A 794 -9.80 -20.82 20.20
CA GLU A 794 -9.59 -19.72 19.27
C GLU A 794 -10.92 -18.98 19.14
N ILE A 795 -11.08 -17.92 19.89
CA ILE A 795 -12.25 -17.04 19.92
C ILE A 795 -12.62 -16.60 18.49
N ASP A 796 -11.61 -16.49 17.65
CA ASP A 796 -11.74 -16.19 16.23
C ASP A 796 -12.23 -17.37 15.36
N LEU A 797 -12.14 -18.60 15.85
CA LEU A 797 -12.76 -19.77 15.23
C LEU A 797 -14.21 -19.87 15.68
N THR A 798 -15.08 -19.01 15.18
CA THR A 798 -16.52 -19.13 15.42
C THR A 798 -16.99 -20.51 14.97
N PRO A 799 -17.39 -21.41 15.89
CA PRO A 799 -17.90 -22.72 15.48
C PRO A 799 -19.15 -22.48 14.66
N VAL A 800 -19.22 -23.16 13.50
CA VAL A 800 -20.47 -23.15 12.73
C VAL A 800 -21.48 -23.96 13.53
N PRO A 801 -22.55 -23.37 14.08
CA PRO A 801 -23.42 -24.03 15.08
C PRO A 801 -23.99 -25.38 14.61
N SER A 802 -24.20 -25.54 13.29
CA SER A 802 -24.73 -26.76 12.67
C SER A 802 -23.76 -27.94 12.66
N ILE A 803 -22.46 -27.73 12.86
CA ILE A 803 -21.42 -28.77 12.76
C ILE A 803 -20.61 -28.92 14.04
N ALA A 804 -20.67 -27.95 14.97
CA ALA A 804 -19.98 -28.02 16.25
C ALA A 804 -20.57 -29.13 17.15
N GLY A 805 -19.71 -29.94 17.78
CA GLY A 805 -20.09 -30.89 18.81
C GLY A 805 -20.64 -30.20 20.07
N ALA A 806 -21.26 -30.94 20.96
CA ALA A 806 -21.81 -30.39 22.19
C ALA A 806 -20.71 -29.78 23.07
N ASP A 807 -19.62 -30.51 23.26
CA ASP A 807 -18.50 -30.08 24.11
C ASP A 807 -17.77 -28.87 23.45
N GLU A 808 -17.55 -28.88 22.13
CA GLU A 808 -16.95 -27.76 21.39
C GLU A 808 -17.78 -26.46 21.58
N ARG A 809 -19.11 -26.57 21.50
CA ARG A 809 -19.99 -25.38 21.74
C ARG A 809 -19.89 -24.86 23.16
N VAL A 810 -19.81 -25.75 24.15
CA VAL A 810 -19.69 -25.37 25.57
C VAL A 810 -18.37 -24.66 25.85
N HIS A 811 -17.25 -25.21 25.34
CA HIS A 811 -15.95 -24.59 25.49
C HIS A 811 -15.87 -23.23 24.76
N HIS A 812 -16.46 -23.14 23.56
CA HIS A 812 -16.52 -21.88 22.83
C HIS A 812 -17.40 -20.84 23.55
N GLU A 813 -18.56 -21.22 24.08
CA GLU A 813 -19.41 -20.31 24.87
C GLU A 813 -18.66 -19.79 26.09
N PHE A 814 -17.90 -20.65 26.77
CA PHE A 814 -17.06 -20.28 27.89
C PHE A 814 -15.99 -19.27 27.49
N ALA A 815 -15.22 -19.55 26.42
CA ALA A 815 -14.18 -18.68 25.91
C ALA A 815 -14.74 -17.32 25.45
N SER A 816 -15.87 -17.32 24.76
CA SER A 816 -16.56 -16.10 24.29
C SER A 816 -17.05 -15.21 25.44
N LEU A 817 -17.48 -15.81 26.56
CA LEU A 817 -17.87 -15.07 27.76
C LEU A 817 -16.65 -14.49 28.47
N TRP A 818 -15.57 -15.26 28.55
CA TRP A 818 -14.31 -14.79 29.11
C TRP A 818 -13.74 -13.59 28.30
N ASP A 819 -13.73 -13.66 26.98
CA ASP A 819 -13.28 -12.60 26.10
C ASP A 819 -14.03 -11.28 26.35
N LYS A 820 -15.34 -11.36 26.54
CA LYS A 820 -16.19 -10.22 26.91
C LYS A 820 -16.03 -9.79 28.37
N SER A 821 -15.05 -10.35 29.08
CA SER A 821 -14.84 -10.14 30.53
C SER A 821 -16.08 -10.48 31.39
N ASN A 822 -16.97 -11.31 30.87
CA ASN A 822 -18.13 -11.82 31.61
C ASN A 822 -17.74 -13.08 32.40
N PHE A 823 -16.87 -12.92 33.41
CA PHE A 823 -16.33 -14.02 34.21
C PHE A 823 -17.41 -14.77 35.00
N GLY A 824 -18.48 -14.09 35.43
CA GLY A 824 -19.60 -14.74 36.11
C GLY A 824 -20.38 -15.65 35.17
N GLY A 825 -20.62 -15.22 33.94
CA GLY A 825 -21.21 -16.03 32.87
C GLY A 825 -20.35 -17.24 32.53
N ALA A 826 -19.04 -17.03 32.35
CA ALA A 826 -18.08 -18.10 32.08
C ALA A 826 -18.08 -19.13 33.18
N MET A 827 -18.02 -18.72 34.46
CA MET A 827 -18.11 -19.63 35.61
C MET A 827 -19.42 -20.42 35.66
N THR A 828 -20.52 -19.81 35.26
CA THR A 828 -21.82 -20.49 35.17
C THR A 828 -21.77 -21.63 34.15
N VAL A 829 -21.25 -21.36 32.96
CA VAL A 829 -21.10 -22.38 31.91
C VAL A 829 -20.19 -23.52 32.40
N TRP A 830 -19.02 -23.19 32.94
CA TRP A 830 -18.05 -24.17 33.40
C TRP A 830 -18.59 -25.05 34.55
N THR A 831 -19.24 -24.45 35.53
CA THR A 831 -19.83 -25.16 36.68
C THR A 831 -20.97 -26.07 36.27
N ARG A 832 -21.86 -25.56 35.39
CA ARG A 832 -23.04 -26.32 34.93
C ARG A 832 -22.66 -27.56 34.11
N ASN A 833 -21.55 -27.52 33.40
CA ASN A 833 -21.09 -28.58 32.53
C ASN A 833 -19.97 -29.45 33.15
N GLY A 834 -19.91 -29.55 34.48
CA GLY A 834 -19.13 -30.55 35.20
C GLY A 834 -17.71 -30.12 35.54
N ARG A 835 -17.32 -28.84 35.45
CA ARG A 835 -15.99 -28.33 35.78
C ARG A 835 -14.86 -29.13 35.11
N TRP A 836 -14.94 -29.21 33.78
CA TRP A 836 -13.93 -29.94 32.99
C TRP A 836 -12.50 -29.45 33.26
N MET A 837 -11.52 -30.31 33.10
CA MET A 837 -10.11 -29.94 33.12
C MET A 837 -9.71 -29.21 31.84
N PRO A 838 -8.99 -28.08 31.94
CA PRO A 838 -8.49 -27.38 30.77
C PRO A 838 -7.64 -28.27 29.85
N VAL A 839 -7.79 -28.12 28.55
CA VAL A 839 -7.03 -28.92 27.57
C VAL A 839 -5.65 -28.36 27.27
N ASN A 840 -5.40 -27.07 27.59
CA ASN A 840 -4.11 -26.39 27.44
C ASN A 840 -3.97 -25.24 28.45
N SER A 841 -2.79 -24.57 28.42
CA SER A 841 -2.51 -23.45 29.31
C SER A 841 -3.43 -22.24 29.06
N ALA A 842 -3.85 -22.01 27.81
CA ALA A 842 -4.74 -20.89 27.48
C ALA A 842 -6.10 -21.05 28.16
N GLU A 843 -6.72 -22.23 28.10
CA GLU A 843 -7.96 -22.50 28.82
C GLU A 843 -7.76 -22.48 30.33
N ALA A 844 -6.60 -22.96 30.82
CA ALA A 844 -6.27 -22.89 32.25
C ALA A 844 -6.24 -21.43 32.74
N ALA A 845 -5.71 -20.52 31.95
CA ALA A 845 -5.73 -19.09 32.23
C ALA A 845 -7.16 -18.55 32.31
N MET A 846 -8.01 -18.91 31.32
CA MET A 846 -9.42 -18.47 31.27
C MET A 846 -10.20 -18.95 32.50
N VAL A 847 -10.01 -20.22 32.91
CA VAL A 847 -10.64 -20.80 34.13
C VAL A 847 -10.13 -20.10 35.39
N ALA A 848 -8.82 -19.95 35.56
CA ALA A 848 -8.22 -19.28 36.69
C ALA A 848 -8.72 -17.83 36.83
N GLU A 849 -8.75 -17.07 35.77
CA GLU A 849 -9.26 -15.70 35.77
C GLU A 849 -10.76 -15.65 36.10
N SER A 850 -11.54 -16.54 35.48
CA SER A 850 -12.97 -16.60 35.75
C SER A 850 -13.27 -16.88 37.19
N ILE A 851 -12.52 -17.78 37.85
CA ILE A 851 -12.59 -18.01 39.30
C ILE A 851 -12.23 -16.75 40.11
N VAL A 852 -11.11 -16.11 39.73
CA VAL A 852 -10.59 -14.96 40.48
C VAL A 852 -11.49 -13.75 40.35
N TYR A 853 -11.91 -13.39 39.12
CA TYR A 853 -12.64 -12.15 38.87
C TYR A 853 -14.17 -12.27 39.10
N SER A 854 -14.75 -13.47 39.00
CA SER A 854 -16.16 -13.67 39.39
C SER A 854 -16.34 -13.71 40.92
N GLY A 855 -15.28 -13.91 41.70
CA GLY A 855 -15.35 -14.11 43.14
C GLY A 855 -15.82 -15.50 43.53
N ALA A 856 -15.82 -16.48 42.62
CA ALA A 856 -16.19 -17.86 42.92
C ALA A 856 -15.39 -18.47 44.08
N PRO A 857 -15.98 -19.45 44.83
CA PRO A 857 -15.30 -20.09 45.92
C PRO A 857 -14.24 -21.12 45.51
N ASP A 858 -14.24 -21.50 44.24
CA ASP A 858 -13.31 -22.49 43.68
C ASP A 858 -11.85 -22.04 43.85
N ASP A 859 -10.94 -23.04 44.01
CA ASP A 859 -9.51 -22.76 44.14
C ASP A 859 -8.84 -22.62 42.76
N PRO A 860 -8.22 -21.47 42.43
CA PRO A 860 -7.50 -21.30 41.19
C PRO A 860 -6.14 -22.00 41.12
N ALA A 861 -5.60 -22.50 42.25
CA ALA A 861 -4.25 -23.03 42.35
C ALA A 861 -3.91 -24.16 41.36
N PRO A 862 -4.77 -25.15 41.10
CA PRO A 862 -4.47 -26.20 40.11
C PRO A 862 -4.31 -25.63 38.69
N TYR A 863 -5.14 -24.67 38.29
CA TYR A 863 -5.13 -24.03 36.97
C TYR A 863 -3.94 -23.06 36.84
N LEU A 864 -3.60 -22.33 37.89
CA LEU A 864 -2.39 -21.50 37.95
C LEU A 864 -1.11 -22.36 37.86
N ALA A 865 -1.09 -23.58 38.45
CA ALA A 865 0.05 -24.49 38.33
C ALA A 865 0.23 -24.97 36.86
N MET A 866 -0.86 -25.29 36.20
CA MET A 866 -0.87 -25.66 34.79
C MET A 866 -0.40 -24.49 33.89
N LEU A 867 -0.95 -23.30 34.09
CA LEU A 867 -0.56 -22.10 33.39
C LEU A 867 0.91 -21.75 33.62
N ARG A 868 1.42 -21.84 34.84
CA ARG A 868 2.77 -21.46 35.23
C ARG A 868 3.88 -22.29 34.55
N ALA A 869 3.55 -23.48 34.07
CA ALA A 869 4.46 -24.33 33.31
C ALA A 869 4.82 -23.74 31.94
N TRP A 870 3.96 -22.90 31.41
CA TRP A 870 4.08 -22.28 30.08
C TRP A 870 4.18 -20.76 30.17
N GLU A 871 3.34 -20.12 30.93
CA GLU A 871 3.14 -18.68 31.04
C GLU A 871 3.28 -18.23 32.54
N PRO A 872 4.49 -18.24 33.10
CA PRO A 872 4.67 -17.91 34.50
C PRO A 872 4.32 -16.47 34.86
N LEU A 873 4.44 -15.53 33.92
CA LEU A 873 4.17 -14.11 34.15
C LEU A 873 2.67 -13.84 34.24
N GLU A 874 1.89 -14.46 33.36
CA GLU A 874 0.43 -14.43 33.36
C GLU A 874 -0.14 -15.07 34.62
N ALA A 875 0.43 -16.21 35.02
CA ALA A 875 0.07 -16.85 36.28
C ALA A 875 0.35 -15.92 37.49
N ASP A 876 1.44 -15.16 37.46
CA ASP A 876 1.76 -14.16 38.50
C ASP A 876 0.74 -13.02 38.56
N VAL A 877 0.28 -12.54 37.42
CA VAL A 877 -0.77 -11.48 37.36
C VAL A 877 -2.10 -11.99 37.91
N ILE A 878 -2.54 -13.18 37.49
CA ILE A 878 -3.80 -13.78 37.97
C ILE A 878 -3.68 -14.09 39.47
N GLU A 879 -2.56 -14.65 39.94
CA GLU A 879 -2.32 -14.90 41.36
C GLU A 879 -2.29 -13.57 42.15
N ALA A 880 -1.72 -12.48 41.60
CA ALA A 880 -1.74 -11.19 42.27
C ALA A 880 -3.19 -10.70 42.50
N ALA A 881 -4.06 -10.83 41.49
CA ALA A 881 -5.48 -10.51 41.64
C ALA A 881 -6.14 -11.36 42.73
N PHE A 882 -5.84 -12.66 42.79
CA PHE A 882 -6.34 -13.56 43.84
C PHE A 882 -5.85 -13.13 45.22
N ARG A 883 -4.54 -12.79 45.40
CA ARG A 883 -3.94 -12.31 46.65
C ARG A 883 -4.57 -10.99 47.11
N ILE A 884 -4.85 -10.05 46.21
CA ILE A 884 -5.58 -8.82 46.54
C ILE A 884 -6.95 -9.15 47.13
N ARG A 885 -7.68 -10.07 46.49
CA ARG A 885 -9.00 -10.52 46.98
C ARG A 885 -8.93 -11.14 48.38
N LYS A 886 -7.80 -11.83 48.69
CA LYS A 886 -7.55 -12.42 50.01
C LYS A 886 -6.98 -11.44 51.04
N GLY A 887 -6.73 -10.18 50.68
CA GLY A 887 -6.14 -9.17 51.54
C GLY A 887 -4.63 -9.17 51.62
N ASP A 888 -3.94 -10.07 50.93
CA ASP A 888 -2.46 -10.18 50.92
C ASP A 888 -1.83 -9.28 49.83
N ARG A 889 -1.86 -7.99 50.12
CA ARG A 889 -1.33 -6.98 49.19
C ARG A 889 0.19 -7.06 48.98
N ALA A 890 0.93 -7.47 50.01
CA ALA A 890 2.39 -7.55 49.91
C ALA A 890 2.82 -8.63 48.91
N ALA A 891 2.22 -9.81 48.96
CA ALA A 891 2.43 -10.86 47.97
C ALA A 891 2.02 -10.40 46.54
N ALA A 892 0.88 -9.70 46.39
CA ALA A 892 0.41 -9.20 45.12
C ALA A 892 1.39 -8.20 44.49
N ILE A 893 1.97 -7.27 45.26
CA ILE A 893 2.97 -6.31 44.81
C ILE A 893 4.23 -7.05 44.32
N ALA A 894 4.71 -8.04 45.06
CA ALA A 894 5.87 -8.82 44.66
C ALA A 894 5.64 -9.57 43.31
N LEU A 895 4.46 -10.16 43.15
CA LEU A 895 4.04 -10.86 41.95
C LEU A 895 3.97 -9.90 40.75
N LEU A 896 3.30 -8.76 40.87
CA LEU A 896 3.21 -7.76 39.80
C LEU A 896 4.59 -7.20 39.37
N ARG A 897 5.47 -6.92 40.36
CA ARG A 897 6.84 -6.48 40.04
C ARG A 897 7.64 -7.54 39.27
N ARG A 898 7.47 -8.82 39.62
CA ARG A 898 8.11 -9.93 38.89
C ARG A 898 7.55 -10.04 37.47
N ALA A 899 6.23 -9.96 37.31
CA ALA A 899 5.57 -9.99 36.01
C ALA A 899 6.06 -8.83 35.10
N PHE A 900 6.03 -7.59 35.57
CA PHE A 900 6.48 -6.43 34.79
C PHE A 900 7.97 -6.47 34.45
N ALA A 901 8.81 -7.02 35.35
CA ALA A 901 10.21 -7.25 35.03
C ALA A 901 10.38 -8.30 33.91
N GLY A 902 9.60 -9.37 33.96
CA GLY A 902 9.61 -10.43 32.95
C GLY A 902 9.10 -9.94 31.59
N TYR A 903 8.06 -9.10 31.54
CA TYR A 903 7.52 -8.52 30.31
C TYR A 903 8.51 -7.61 29.53
N ARG A 904 9.58 -7.15 30.18
CA ARG A 904 10.69 -6.48 29.49
C ARG A 904 11.63 -7.45 28.77
N ALA A 905 11.65 -8.72 29.18
CA ALA A 905 12.53 -9.73 28.60
C ALA A 905 11.86 -10.64 27.58
N THR A 906 10.55 -10.79 27.62
CA THR A 906 9.78 -11.61 26.66
C THR A 906 8.79 -10.76 25.87
N ALA A 907 8.69 -11.05 24.55
CA ALA A 907 7.75 -10.38 23.65
C ALA A 907 6.41 -11.13 23.51
N TRP A 908 6.22 -12.25 24.20
CA TRP A 908 5.09 -13.17 23.97
C TRP A 908 4.07 -13.29 25.12
N PRO A 909 3.89 -12.30 26.00
CA PRO A 909 2.83 -12.36 27.01
C PRO A 909 1.46 -12.18 26.37
N GLN A 910 0.41 -12.63 27.07
CA GLN A 910 -0.99 -12.40 26.68
C GLN A 910 -1.39 -10.95 26.97
N PRO A 911 -1.80 -10.16 25.97
CA PRO A 911 -2.09 -8.73 26.13
C PRO A 911 -3.25 -8.47 27.09
N GLU A 912 -4.28 -9.32 27.10
CA GLU A 912 -5.44 -9.19 27.98
C GLU A 912 -5.04 -9.31 29.46
N ILE A 913 -4.26 -10.35 29.79
CA ILE A 913 -3.80 -10.58 31.18
C ILE A 913 -2.80 -9.49 31.59
N MET A 914 -1.90 -9.13 30.69
CA MET A 914 -0.95 -8.03 30.89
C MET A 914 -1.66 -6.70 31.14
N GLY A 915 -2.72 -6.39 30.39
CA GLY A 915 -3.56 -5.20 30.57
C GLY A 915 -4.26 -5.20 31.92
N ARG A 916 -4.77 -6.37 32.37
CA ARG A 916 -5.33 -6.53 33.73
C ARG A 916 -4.25 -6.31 34.80
N GLY A 917 -3.01 -6.75 34.57
CA GLY A 917 -1.87 -6.44 35.45
C GLY A 917 -1.62 -4.94 35.57
N LEU A 918 -1.68 -4.18 34.50
CA LEU A 918 -1.59 -2.72 34.52
C LEU A 918 -2.74 -2.07 35.30
N ALA A 919 -3.95 -2.59 35.17
CA ALA A 919 -5.09 -2.13 35.97
C ALA A 919 -4.92 -2.43 37.47
N LEU A 920 -4.40 -3.61 37.83
CA LEU A 920 -4.10 -3.97 39.20
C LEU A 920 -3.03 -3.06 39.80
N ALA A 921 -2.02 -2.68 39.01
CA ALA A 921 -0.96 -1.78 39.48
C ALA A 921 -1.51 -0.45 40.02
N LYS A 922 -2.58 0.06 39.45
CA LYS A 922 -3.24 1.30 39.91
C LYS A 922 -3.97 1.16 41.23
N SER A 923 -4.44 -0.06 41.56
CA SER A 923 -5.33 -0.32 42.70
C SER A 923 -4.67 -1.09 43.86
N VAL A 924 -3.49 -1.66 43.68
CA VAL A 924 -2.83 -2.51 44.72
C VAL A 924 -2.37 -1.73 45.96
N GLY A 925 -2.30 -0.39 45.88
CA GLY A 925 -1.99 0.46 47.03
C GLY A 925 -0.47 0.70 47.25
N ALA A 926 0.35 0.47 46.20
CA ALA A 926 1.80 0.74 46.25
C ALA A 926 2.23 1.56 44.99
N PRO A 927 1.70 2.79 44.81
CA PRO A 927 1.90 3.52 43.57
C PRO A 927 3.35 3.82 43.25
N ALA A 928 4.21 4.07 44.23
CA ALA A 928 5.65 4.34 44.02
C ALA A 928 6.42 3.10 43.50
N GLU A 929 6.11 1.91 44.03
CA GLU A 929 6.74 0.66 43.60
C GLU A 929 6.26 0.27 42.20
N MET A 930 4.97 0.43 41.89
CA MET A 930 4.39 0.15 40.59
C MET A 930 4.87 1.13 39.53
N TYR A 931 5.01 2.42 39.87
CA TYR A 931 5.59 3.42 38.98
C TYR A 931 7.02 3.00 38.57
N ALA A 932 7.87 2.67 39.52
CA ALA A 932 9.25 2.23 39.25
C ALA A 932 9.30 0.94 38.40
N ALA A 933 8.37 0.01 38.64
CA ALA A 933 8.28 -1.22 37.85
C ALA A 933 7.84 -0.98 36.39
N LEU A 934 7.10 0.08 36.13
CA LEU A 934 6.56 0.42 34.81
C LEU A 934 7.35 1.52 34.07
N GLU A 935 8.41 2.04 34.65
CA GLU A 935 9.14 3.19 34.08
C GLU A 935 9.76 2.91 32.70
N GLN A 936 10.20 1.67 32.49
CA GLN A 936 10.76 1.23 31.20
C GLN A 936 9.73 0.52 30.32
N PRO A 937 9.81 0.64 29.00
CA PRO A 937 8.91 -0.04 28.09
C PRO A 937 9.06 -1.56 28.17
N PHE A 938 8.01 -2.25 27.80
CA PHE A 938 8.01 -3.70 27.63
C PHE A 938 8.63 -4.12 26.30
N ALA A 939 8.96 -5.41 26.17
CA ALA A 939 9.50 -5.94 24.93
C ALA A 939 8.54 -5.68 23.75
N ALA A 940 9.10 -5.33 22.58
CA ALA A 940 8.37 -4.98 21.37
C ALA A 940 7.31 -3.85 21.55
N ALA A 941 7.51 -2.96 22.53
CA ALA A 941 6.61 -1.83 22.85
C ALA A 941 5.14 -2.24 23.12
N GLN A 942 4.93 -3.43 23.64
CA GLN A 942 3.60 -3.97 23.90
C GLN A 942 2.83 -3.12 24.91
N LEU A 943 1.57 -2.81 24.60
CA LEU A 943 0.66 -1.98 25.40
C LEU A 943 1.30 -0.65 25.83
N GLU A 944 2.12 -0.05 24.96
CA GLU A 944 2.92 1.13 25.33
C GLU A 944 2.04 2.33 25.72
N GLU A 945 0.96 2.57 24.97
CA GLU A 945 0.04 3.67 25.33
C GLU A 945 -0.62 3.42 26.68
N LEU A 946 -1.09 2.20 26.95
CA LEU A 946 -1.70 1.83 28.22
C LEU A 946 -0.71 1.92 29.37
N ARG A 947 0.55 1.50 29.14
CA ARG A 947 1.64 1.63 30.13
C ARG A 947 1.91 3.10 30.48
N LEU A 948 2.02 3.97 29.49
CA LEU A 948 2.26 5.41 29.69
C LEU A 948 1.11 6.08 30.44
N ARG A 949 -0.13 5.72 30.13
CA ARG A 949 -1.31 6.18 30.87
C ARG A 949 -1.31 5.69 32.30
N THR A 950 -0.93 4.43 32.53
CA THR A 950 -0.79 3.86 33.87
C THR A 950 0.30 4.57 34.68
N LEU A 951 1.42 4.93 34.04
CA LEU A 951 2.45 5.75 34.68
C LEU A 951 1.93 7.13 35.09
N TYR A 952 1.14 7.78 34.22
CA TYR A 952 0.51 9.05 34.58
C TYR A 952 -0.44 8.90 35.78
N ASP A 953 -1.32 7.90 35.75
CA ASP A 953 -2.26 7.62 36.86
C ASP A 953 -1.53 7.37 38.17
N LEU A 954 -0.44 6.61 38.15
CA LEU A 954 0.39 6.31 39.34
C LEU A 954 1.16 7.55 39.81
N GLY A 955 1.75 8.33 38.89
CA GLY A 955 2.42 9.58 39.21
C GLY A 955 1.47 10.52 39.96
N ARG A 956 0.27 10.67 39.45
CA ARG A 956 -0.79 11.48 40.04
C ARG A 956 -1.17 11.05 41.46
N GLN A 957 -1.19 9.74 41.74
CA GLN A 957 -1.40 9.20 43.08
C GLN A 957 -0.24 9.49 44.04
N ILE A 958 0.99 9.63 43.52
CA ILE A 958 2.20 9.81 44.34
C ILE A 958 2.44 11.27 44.69
N ASP A 959 2.43 12.14 43.68
CA ASP A 959 2.91 13.52 43.84
C ASP A 959 2.03 14.57 43.13
N HIS A 960 0.85 14.16 42.64
CA HIS A 960 -0.14 14.94 41.91
C HIS A 960 0.48 15.75 40.73
N CYS A 961 1.08 16.89 40.97
CA CYS A 961 1.82 17.68 39.96
C CYS A 961 3.34 17.65 40.18
N GLY A 962 3.85 16.70 40.92
CA GLY A 962 5.27 16.55 41.20
C GLY A 962 6.09 15.94 40.07
N PRO A 963 7.36 15.61 40.31
CA PRO A 963 8.30 15.18 39.29
C PRO A 963 7.87 13.96 38.50
N ARG A 964 7.17 12.99 39.11
CA ARG A 964 6.74 11.76 38.45
C ARG A 964 5.58 11.99 37.51
N THR A 965 4.59 12.78 37.95
CA THR A 965 3.46 13.16 37.08
C THR A 965 3.95 13.99 35.90
N LEU A 966 4.83 14.95 36.14
CA LEU A 966 5.43 15.78 35.08
C LEU A 966 6.23 14.94 34.07
N ALA A 967 7.01 13.96 34.56
CA ALA A 967 7.75 13.06 33.69
C ALA A 967 6.83 12.20 32.80
N ALA A 968 5.72 11.70 33.37
CA ALA A 968 4.72 10.95 32.62
C ALA A 968 4.00 11.81 31.59
N LEU A 969 3.56 13.02 31.95
CA LEU A 969 2.91 13.95 31.03
C LEU A 969 3.82 14.33 29.85
N LYS A 970 5.11 14.61 30.11
CA LYS A 970 6.09 14.93 29.05
C LYS A 970 6.30 13.80 28.04
N ARG A 971 6.15 12.54 28.46
CA ARG A 971 6.23 11.39 27.53
C ARG A 971 5.03 11.32 26.56
N LEU A 972 3.94 11.99 26.88
CA LEU A 972 2.73 12.04 26.04
C LEU A 972 2.72 13.27 25.12
N GLU A 973 3.66 14.19 25.27
CA GLU A 973 3.79 15.34 24.37
C GLU A 973 4.48 14.97 23.05
N PRO A 974 4.25 15.73 21.95
CA PRO A 974 3.33 16.90 21.85
C PRO A 974 1.88 16.47 21.54
N TRP A 975 1.58 15.19 21.39
CA TRP A 975 0.28 14.68 20.97
C TRP A 975 -0.44 13.98 22.11
N ALA A 976 -0.73 14.74 23.17
CA ALA A 976 -1.35 14.20 24.37
C ALA A 976 -2.72 13.54 24.10
N PRO A 977 -3.09 12.48 24.86
CA PRO A 977 -4.44 11.91 24.82
C PRO A 977 -5.51 12.97 25.05
N TRP A 978 -6.54 12.97 24.18
CA TRP A 978 -7.57 14.02 24.16
C TRP A 978 -8.71 13.69 25.14
N GLN A 979 -8.41 13.80 26.45
CA GLN A 979 -9.31 13.48 27.56
C GLN A 979 -9.33 14.64 28.55
N LEU A 980 -10.52 15.05 29.02
CA LEU A 980 -10.72 16.25 29.81
C LEU A 980 -9.82 16.30 31.05
N GLU A 981 -9.79 15.22 31.85
CA GLU A 981 -9.03 15.15 33.09
C GLU A 981 -7.51 15.32 32.84
N LEU A 982 -6.96 14.63 31.85
CA LEU A 982 -5.55 14.72 31.48
C LEU A 982 -5.21 16.13 30.93
N LEU A 983 -6.10 16.74 30.14
CA LEU A 983 -5.90 18.09 29.62
C LEU A 983 -5.93 19.13 30.77
N GLN A 984 -6.80 18.96 31.74
CA GLN A 984 -6.82 19.83 32.95
C GLN A 984 -5.54 19.68 33.76
N ASP A 985 -5.09 18.46 34.01
CA ASP A 985 -3.86 18.23 34.78
C ASP A 985 -2.62 18.75 34.04
N ARG A 986 -2.55 18.67 32.72
CA ARG A 986 -1.47 19.30 31.93
C ARG A 986 -1.40 20.81 32.20
N VAL A 987 -2.54 21.51 32.17
CA VAL A 987 -2.57 22.96 32.46
C VAL A 987 -2.07 23.21 33.88
N ASN A 988 -2.63 22.54 34.84
CA ASN A 988 -2.34 22.76 36.27
C ASN A 988 -0.88 22.47 36.61
N CYS A 989 -0.40 21.28 36.17
CA CYS A 989 0.93 20.79 36.55
C CYS A 989 2.05 21.52 35.80
N TYR A 990 1.85 21.93 34.56
CA TYR A 990 2.85 22.72 33.81
C TYR A 990 2.91 24.16 34.36
N ALA A 991 1.77 24.77 34.74
CA ALA A 991 1.75 26.09 35.35
C ALA A 991 2.46 26.07 36.72
N GLN A 992 2.17 25.08 37.58
CA GLN A 992 2.85 24.91 38.88
C GLN A 992 4.36 24.68 38.75
N ALA A 993 4.78 23.98 37.71
CA ALA A 993 6.20 23.69 37.43
C ALA A 993 6.94 24.85 36.72
N GLY A 994 6.25 25.97 36.42
CA GLY A 994 6.84 27.13 35.70
C GLY A 994 7.16 26.83 34.22
N LEU A 995 6.57 25.79 33.60
CA LEU A 995 6.76 25.43 32.21
C LEU A 995 5.78 26.18 31.30
N HIS A 996 6.03 27.51 31.18
CA HIS A 996 5.07 28.46 30.57
C HIS A 996 4.61 28.10 29.16
N ASP A 997 5.53 27.63 28.28
CA ASP A 997 5.19 27.26 26.89
C ASP A 997 4.27 26.04 26.84
N LEU A 998 4.58 25.02 27.63
CA LEU A 998 3.73 23.82 27.72
C LEU A 998 2.38 24.12 28.39
N ALA A 999 2.36 25.01 29.41
CA ALA A 999 1.12 25.44 30.06
C ALA A 999 0.23 26.21 29.08
N ALA A 1000 0.79 27.11 28.27
CA ALA A 1000 0.05 27.87 27.26
C ALA A 1000 -0.51 26.93 26.16
N ALA A 1001 0.28 25.97 25.69
CA ALA A 1001 -0.18 24.96 24.72
C ALA A 1001 -1.31 24.09 25.32
N ALA A 1002 -1.13 23.60 26.56
CA ALA A 1002 -2.14 22.83 27.28
C ALA A 1002 -3.44 23.60 27.49
N GLN A 1003 -3.34 24.92 27.82
CA GLN A 1003 -4.53 25.80 27.98
C GLN A 1003 -5.30 25.97 26.66
N ASN A 1004 -4.61 26.05 25.52
CA ASN A 1004 -5.26 26.08 24.21
C ASN A 1004 -5.98 24.76 23.93
N ASP A 1005 -5.31 23.63 24.15
CA ASP A 1005 -5.92 22.31 23.97
C ASP A 1005 -7.17 22.12 24.85
N LEU A 1006 -7.12 22.55 26.12
CA LEU A 1006 -8.25 22.46 27.04
C LEU A 1006 -9.42 23.33 26.57
N ARG A 1007 -9.14 24.55 26.12
CA ARG A 1007 -10.19 25.46 25.56
C ARG A 1007 -10.84 24.86 24.32
N ASP A 1008 -10.02 24.30 23.42
CA ASP A 1008 -10.52 23.63 22.21
C ASP A 1008 -11.40 22.42 22.55
N TYR A 1009 -10.98 21.62 23.55
CA TYR A 1009 -11.77 20.49 24.02
C TYR A 1009 -13.14 20.96 24.56
N GLN A 1010 -13.14 21.95 25.44
CA GLN A 1010 -14.35 22.49 26.08
C GLN A 1010 -15.30 23.15 25.08
N ALA A 1011 -14.76 23.88 24.09
CA ALA A 1011 -15.56 24.53 23.05
C ALA A 1011 -16.27 23.52 22.14
N ASN A 1012 -15.78 22.30 22.05
CA ASN A 1012 -16.33 21.22 21.22
C ASN A 1012 -17.01 20.12 22.06
N MET A 1013 -17.23 20.34 23.35
CA MET A 1013 -18.06 19.43 24.15
C MET A 1013 -19.50 19.48 23.65
N PRO A 1014 -20.16 18.32 23.45
CA PRO A 1014 -21.59 18.31 23.19
C PRO A 1014 -22.30 19.07 24.34
N GLU A 1015 -23.19 20.00 24.04
CA GLU A 1015 -24.07 20.57 25.06
C GLU A 1015 -24.79 19.42 25.75
N ALA A 1016 -24.65 19.35 27.07
CA ALA A 1016 -25.41 18.37 27.83
C ALA A 1016 -26.89 18.63 27.49
N LEU A 1017 -27.55 17.64 26.88
CA LEU A 1017 -29.00 17.66 26.73
C LEU A 1017 -29.56 18.12 28.08
N ALA A 1018 -30.32 19.21 28.06
CA ALA A 1018 -30.78 19.91 29.24
C ALA A 1018 -31.24 18.93 30.32
N ARG A 1019 -30.71 19.11 31.51
CA ARG A 1019 -30.93 18.28 32.70
C ARG A 1019 -32.40 18.02 33.00
#